data_f9bfba3149d71e18bb3ada9f2cde7c68
#
_entry.id   f9bfba3149d71e18bb3ada9f2cde7c68
#
_cell.length_a   1.000
_cell.length_b   1.000
_cell.length_c   1.000
_cell.angle_alpha   90.00
_cell.angle_beta   90.00
_cell.angle_gamma   90.00
#
_symmetry.space_group_name_H-M   'P 1'
#
loop_
_entity.id
_entity.type
_entity.pdbx_description
1 polymer ?
#
loop_
_entity_poly.entity_id
_entity_poly.type
_entity_poly.pdbx_seq_one_letter_code
_entity_poly.pdbx_strand_id
1 'polypeptide(L)'
;MDLLNNAITSFEPTAQEENETWVYYSIGKKLKKQGWKIHISSQMTDALIIFEKVSKLLLQEKCNFKVAKNSTVLAEINSPRNDTSTANKFITIYPNNCKEARHLIIKLNDLLKDYQGPQIMSDFQLGINSPIHYRYGGFQARRVFNQEKNKIIHMIEDDKGNLVEDVRGSTPYTPNWVVPLFSEEEKDYYFSNKKETIYNSKLQNYHFISILKKTNRGNVYRAVKKDTEQPVIIKQARPFVGNSNDEKWMAINELKNEKMMLQEFLDKSYTANYVDDFYLEGNYFLVQTEISGKNFFEIALRNGVSTKQKEQYIQNIVQIINELHREGYLLVDLSPTNFIYKENGQVSLIDLENISNEKAPVRRVQTPGMLNQDTDLSIANIQQDYFALGMVAIAILIGHVLPVSKGDGKLNLSSMQKVMLVIDLAVESDDLTPYQSSWIKIVLKMSESTQTSQNIPMLLEDRSESLPSTLSNHSFSYDFHKEIIEITNDLLNRTVDKHGRIAKSSEFGEFISPLSIQHGLAGYIVMINKFYHGRSEKIKNLITQVNEVNNLLAPFEYENSLLFGRSGYLWSLITTFETSTDPDYLFFCEQIVQNLMEQYKNEKCVDFALGKAGILLSLMKYSSVIEDVQVDLFIKENIEEIFNSFSTISVNNLMEYAFAHGKAGLAYVLNCYSRIYKDDIYDDAINSFSDFIADVIRKQLLTGFDKLKSLDYFWCEGFSGLILYLCLVKQEKYQLLLIKAQNELFKQHLNMGTSYCHGLASLLQTIAYTENKELYNKIVIILLTRSYRDSNDYLVFQSECPSQSVFDFGTGTFGIYWTILKEKFLFSLDRKSKR
;
A
#
# COMPACT_ATOMS: atom_id res chain seq x y z
N MET A 1 24.76 19.29 -6.98
CA MET A 1 23.77 19.89 -7.89
C MET A 1 23.39 18.82 -8.89
N ASP A 2 22.11 18.50 -9.04
CA ASP A 2 21.63 17.44 -9.95
C ASP A 2 21.71 17.94 -11.40
N LEU A 3 22.79 17.59 -12.09
CA LEU A 3 23.05 18.01 -13.48
C LEU A 3 21.97 17.48 -14.44
N LEU A 4 21.45 16.28 -14.20
CA LEU A 4 20.38 15.70 -15.00
C LEU A 4 19.09 16.51 -14.85
N ASN A 5 18.71 16.89 -13.63
CA ASN A 5 17.55 17.73 -13.38
C ASN A 5 17.67 19.09 -14.10
N ASN A 6 18.86 19.72 -14.01
CA ASN A 6 19.10 20.99 -14.70
C ASN A 6 18.96 20.85 -16.22
N ALA A 7 19.49 19.78 -16.83
CA ALA A 7 19.38 19.52 -18.26
C ALA A 7 17.92 19.29 -18.69
N ILE A 8 17.14 18.55 -17.89
CA ILE A 8 15.72 18.26 -18.16
C ILE A 8 14.90 19.56 -18.05
N THR A 9 15.10 20.35 -17.02
CA THR A 9 14.32 21.57 -16.80
C THR A 9 14.68 22.71 -17.77
N SER A 10 15.93 22.76 -18.23
CA SER A 10 16.38 23.74 -19.20
C SER A 10 16.18 23.34 -20.68
N PHE A 11 15.71 22.12 -20.93
CA PHE A 11 15.44 21.65 -22.28
C PHE A 11 14.20 22.33 -22.85
N GLU A 12 14.40 23.14 -23.88
CA GLU A 12 13.29 23.82 -24.59
C GLU A 12 12.75 22.97 -25.72
N PRO A 13 11.52 22.49 -25.58
CA PRO A 13 10.39 22.97 -26.34
C PRO A 13 9.18 23.27 -25.45
N THR A 14 8.29 24.11 -25.96
CA THR A 14 7.33 24.95 -25.26
C THR A 14 6.15 24.28 -24.57
N ALA A 15 6.01 22.99 -24.54
CA ALA A 15 4.92 22.32 -23.85
C ALA A 15 5.44 21.20 -22.95
N GLN A 16 5.66 21.50 -21.70
CA GLN A 16 5.99 20.57 -20.64
C GLN A 16 4.78 20.33 -19.75
N GLU A 17 4.45 19.07 -19.55
CA GLU A 17 3.60 18.63 -18.45
C GLU A 17 4.47 17.78 -17.53
N GLU A 18 4.42 18.00 -16.21
CA GLU A 18 5.18 17.19 -15.26
C GLU A 18 4.29 16.61 -14.16
N ASN A 19 4.72 15.45 -13.67
CA ASN A 19 4.21 14.88 -12.43
C ASN A 19 5.39 14.51 -11.52
N GLU A 20 5.16 13.81 -10.43
CA GLU A 20 6.21 13.44 -9.47
C GLU A 20 7.32 12.58 -10.08
N THR A 21 7.00 11.73 -11.07
CA THR A 21 7.94 10.78 -11.68
C THR A 21 8.44 11.24 -13.04
N TRP A 22 7.60 11.91 -13.84
CA TRP A 22 7.84 12.11 -15.26
C TRP A 22 7.74 13.57 -15.68
N VAL A 23 8.62 13.98 -16.60
CA VAL A 23 8.47 15.20 -17.41
C VAL A 23 8.09 14.79 -18.84
N TYR A 24 7.02 15.37 -19.38
CA TYR A 24 6.46 15.08 -20.70
C TYR A 24 6.78 16.18 -21.69
N TYR A 25 7.22 15.80 -22.88
CA TYR A 25 7.51 16.71 -23.99
C TYR A 25 6.58 16.42 -25.16
N SER A 26 5.69 17.37 -25.45
CA SER A 26 4.73 17.31 -26.55
C SER A 26 5.25 18.12 -27.73
N ILE A 27 6.13 17.54 -28.53
CA ILE A 27 6.82 18.18 -29.67
C ILE A 27 6.11 17.86 -30.99
N GLY A 28 5.52 16.69 -31.08
CA GLY A 28 4.99 16.09 -32.30
C GLY A 28 3.48 16.27 -32.45
N LYS A 29 2.88 15.33 -33.15
CA LYS A 29 1.44 15.27 -33.35
C LYS A 29 0.72 14.92 -32.06
N LYS A 30 -0.62 15.11 -32.05
CA LYS A 30 -1.47 14.67 -30.93
C LYS A 30 -1.21 13.19 -30.61
N LEU A 31 -1.00 12.90 -29.32
CA LEU A 31 -0.70 11.58 -28.80
C LEU A 31 -1.82 10.59 -29.16
N LYS A 32 -1.49 9.47 -29.76
CA LYS A 32 -2.43 8.36 -30.03
C LYS A 32 -2.85 7.66 -28.75
N LYS A 33 -3.90 6.86 -28.80
CA LYS A 33 -4.35 6.05 -27.65
C LYS A 33 -3.35 4.93 -27.35
N GLN A 34 -2.80 4.28 -28.38
CA GLN A 34 -1.91 3.12 -28.28
C GLN A 34 -1.02 2.96 -29.51
N GLY A 35 0.04 2.16 -29.41
CA GLY A 35 0.96 1.86 -30.49
C GLY A 35 2.28 1.26 -29.99
N TRP A 36 3.28 1.20 -30.87
CA TRP A 36 4.63 0.82 -30.52
C TRP A 36 5.31 1.94 -29.73
N LYS A 37 5.76 1.63 -28.52
CA LYS A 37 6.58 2.50 -27.67
C LYS A 37 8.04 2.09 -27.77
N ILE A 38 8.94 3.07 -27.64
CA ILE A 38 10.36 2.81 -27.47
C ILE A 38 10.72 3.26 -26.04
N HIS A 39 11.41 2.42 -25.31
CA HIS A 39 11.93 2.77 -23.99
C HIS A 39 13.45 2.75 -24.03
N ILE A 40 14.05 3.78 -23.45
CA ILE A 40 15.49 3.83 -23.22
C ILE A 40 15.73 3.60 -21.74
N SER A 41 16.55 2.62 -21.42
CA SER A 41 17.11 2.45 -20.07
C SER A 41 18.46 3.15 -19.97
N SER A 42 18.90 3.45 -18.76
CA SER A 42 20.18 4.09 -18.53
C SER A 42 20.78 3.71 -17.18
N GLN A 43 22.09 3.56 -17.14
CA GLN A 43 22.84 3.63 -15.90
C GLN A 43 22.81 5.07 -15.35
N MET A 44 23.02 5.24 -14.04
CA MET A 44 23.04 6.58 -13.42
C MET A 44 24.17 7.46 -13.99
N THR A 45 25.30 6.86 -14.31
CA THR A 45 26.50 7.54 -14.86
C THR A 45 26.26 8.11 -16.25
N ASP A 46 25.45 7.47 -17.06
CA ASP A 46 25.27 7.79 -18.47
C ASP A 46 24.00 8.61 -18.74
N ALA A 47 23.15 8.77 -17.72
CA ALA A 47 21.80 9.33 -17.87
C ALA A 47 21.81 10.74 -18.50
N LEU A 48 22.69 11.62 -18.05
CA LEU A 48 22.79 12.97 -18.59
C LEU A 48 23.13 12.95 -20.10
N ILE A 49 24.15 12.22 -20.50
CA ILE A 49 24.62 12.15 -21.88
C ILE A 49 23.57 11.48 -22.77
N ILE A 50 22.93 10.41 -22.28
CA ILE A 50 21.84 9.72 -23.00
C ILE A 50 20.67 10.68 -23.20
N PHE A 51 20.26 11.43 -22.16
CA PHE A 51 19.19 12.42 -22.28
C PHE A 51 19.52 13.48 -23.33
N GLU A 52 20.69 14.10 -23.27
CA GLU A 52 21.10 15.15 -24.24
C GLU A 52 21.10 14.65 -25.67
N LYS A 53 21.61 13.44 -25.92
CA LYS A 53 21.65 12.84 -27.26
C LYS A 53 20.26 12.51 -27.78
N VAL A 54 19.46 11.81 -26.95
CA VAL A 54 18.13 11.30 -27.34
C VAL A 54 17.14 12.45 -27.50
N SER A 55 17.10 13.41 -26.57
CA SER A 55 16.18 14.57 -26.65
C SER A 55 16.44 15.41 -27.90
N LYS A 56 17.72 15.60 -28.27
CA LYS A 56 18.09 16.32 -29.49
C LYS A 56 17.60 15.61 -30.75
N LEU A 57 17.77 14.30 -30.83
CA LEU A 57 17.21 13.50 -31.92
C LEU A 57 15.70 13.61 -31.98
N LEU A 58 15.00 13.47 -30.85
CA LEU A 58 13.54 13.49 -30.78
C LEU A 58 12.97 14.87 -31.15
N LEU A 59 13.68 15.96 -30.83
CA LEU A 59 13.33 17.31 -31.27
C LEU A 59 13.39 17.42 -32.80
N GLN A 60 14.47 16.92 -33.43
CA GLN A 60 14.63 16.91 -34.88
C GLN A 60 13.55 16.08 -35.59
N GLU A 61 13.22 14.92 -35.03
CA GLU A 61 12.20 13.99 -35.56
C GLU A 61 10.76 14.38 -35.17
N LYS A 62 10.58 15.44 -34.38
CA LYS A 62 9.28 15.93 -33.86
C LYS A 62 8.45 14.81 -33.22
N CYS A 63 9.07 14.03 -32.35
CA CYS A 63 8.45 12.89 -31.69
C CYS A 63 8.21 13.15 -30.20
N ASN A 64 7.01 12.88 -29.72
CA ASN A 64 6.64 13.03 -28.31
C ASN A 64 7.37 12.03 -27.43
N PHE A 65 7.77 12.45 -26.24
CA PHE A 65 8.43 11.57 -25.27
C PHE A 65 8.22 12.04 -23.82
N LYS A 66 8.56 11.17 -22.87
CA LYS A 66 8.70 11.54 -21.46
C LYS A 66 10.02 11.00 -20.90
N VAL A 67 10.50 11.63 -19.85
CA VAL A 67 11.76 11.24 -19.16
C VAL A 67 11.54 11.24 -17.65
N ALA A 68 12.30 10.42 -16.91
CA ALA A 68 12.34 10.47 -15.44
C ALA A 68 12.76 11.86 -14.96
N LYS A 69 12.04 12.43 -14.00
CA LYS A 69 12.12 13.85 -13.63
C LYS A 69 13.53 14.31 -13.20
N ASN A 70 14.27 13.45 -12.52
CA ASN A 70 15.61 13.76 -11.98
C ASN A 70 16.38 12.47 -11.66
N SER A 71 17.60 12.62 -11.15
CA SER A 71 18.47 11.49 -10.78
C SER A 71 17.92 10.66 -9.62
N THR A 72 17.21 11.24 -8.66
CA THR A 72 16.58 10.52 -7.55
C THR A 72 15.48 9.59 -8.07
N VAL A 73 14.61 10.10 -8.93
CA VAL A 73 13.56 9.31 -9.57
C VAL A 73 14.15 8.19 -10.44
N LEU A 74 15.22 8.48 -11.20
CA LEU A 74 15.89 7.44 -11.98
C LEU A 74 16.49 6.35 -11.10
N ALA A 75 17.09 6.70 -9.95
CA ALA A 75 17.60 5.73 -8.99
C ALA A 75 16.49 4.83 -8.42
N GLU A 76 15.31 5.39 -8.15
CA GLU A 76 14.12 4.64 -7.74
C GLU A 76 13.64 3.69 -8.85
N ILE A 77 13.56 4.17 -10.10
CA ILE A 77 13.16 3.37 -11.27
C ILE A 77 14.12 2.20 -11.48
N ASN A 78 15.43 2.39 -11.29
CA ASN A 78 16.46 1.36 -11.41
C ASN A 78 16.61 0.49 -10.15
N SER A 79 15.83 0.75 -9.10
CA SER A 79 15.90 -0.01 -7.86
C SER A 79 15.66 -1.51 -8.08
N PRO A 80 16.43 -2.38 -7.43
CA PRO A 80 16.23 -3.83 -7.46
C PRO A 80 14.84 -4.30 -7.01
N ARG A 81 14.16 -3.48 -6.20
CA ARG A 81 12.83 -3.75 -5.64
C ARG A 81 11.68 -3.14 -6.42
N ASN A 82 11.97 -2.35 -7.47
CA ASN A 82 10.92 -1.75 -8.28
C ASN A 82 10.11 -2.82 -9.03
N ASP A 83 8.83 -2.53 -9.28
CA ASP A 83 7.95 -3.41 -10.04
C ASP A 83 8.49 -3.63 -11.47
N THR A 84 8.53 -4.88 -11.90
CA THR A 84 9.10 -5.28 -13.20
C THR A 84 8.40 -4.66 -14.40
N SER A 85 7.15 -4.22 -14.25
CA SER A 85 6.39 -3.57 -15.33
C SER A 85 6.79 -2.11 -15.57
N THR A 86 7.37 -1.46 -14.56
CA THR A 86 7.78 -0.04 -14.59
C THR A 86 9.28 0.16 -14.50
N ALA A 87 10.01 -0.82 -13.96
CA ALA A 87 11.44 -0.75 -13.72
C ALA A 87 12.26 -0.42 -14.97
N ASN A 88 13.36 0.28 -14.76
CA ASN A 88 14.42 0.58 -15.73
C ASN A 88 14.04 1.48 -16.92
N LYS A 89 12.84 2.09 -16.93
CA LYS A 89 12.35 2.95 -18.00
C LYS A 89 12.78 4.40 -17.78
N PHE A 90 13.90 4.82 -18.32
CA PHE A 90 14.42 6.20 -18.19
C PHE A 90 13.70 7.17 -19.14
N ILE A 91 13.64 6.87 -20.45
CA ILE A 91 12.93 7.68 -21.44
C ILE A 91 11.88 6.79 -22.11
N THR A 92 10.67 7.33 -22.34
CA THR A 92 9.62 6.66 -23.13
C THR A 92 9.27 7.52 -24.34
N ILE A 93 9.37 6.97 -25.53
CA ILE A 93 9.14 7.64 -26.81
C ILE A 93 7.84 7.11 -27.42
N TYR A 94 7.07 7.99 -28.03
CA TYR A 94 5.73 7.73 -28.56
C TYR A 94 5.66 7.96 -30.09
N PRO A 95 6.16 7.04 -30.93
CA PRO A 95 6.08 7.17 -32.38
C PRO A 95 4.63 7.19 -32.88
N ASN A 96 4.35 7.93 -33.93
CA ASN A 96 3.00 8.04 -34.49
C ASN A 96 2.55 6.80 -35.28
N ASN A 97 3.47 5.98 -35.76
CA ASN A 97 3.18 4.74 -36.52
C ASN A 97 4.38 3.78 -36.53
N CYS A 98 4.16 2.56 -37.06
CA CYS A 98 5.20 1.52 -37.11
C CYS A 98 6.44 1.93 -37.93
N LYS A 99 6.26 2.70 -39.04
CA LYS A 99 7.39 3.14 -39.86
C LYS A 99 8.30 4.11 -39.11
N GLU A 100 7.69 5.05 -38.40
CA GLU A 100 8.41 6.00 -37.53
C GLU A 100 9.09 5.27 -36.36
N ALA A 101 8.42 4.29 -35.76
CA ALA A 101 9.03 3.49 -34.70
C ALA A 101 10.27 2.75 -35.17
N ARG A 102 10.21 2.07 -36.32
CA ARG A 102 11.37 1.39 -36.94
C ARG A 102 12.50 2.37 -37.24
N HIS A 103 12.18 3.50 -37.87
CA HIS A 103 13.16 4.53 -38.21
C HIS A 103 13.89 5.06 -36.98
N LEU A 104 13.12 5.41 -35.92
CA LEU A 104 13.71 5.88 -34.67
C LEU A 104 14.58 4.84 -33.98
N ILE A 105 14.16 3.57 -33.95
CA ILE A 105 14.96 2.50 -33.34
C ILE A 105 16.31 2.34 -34.04
N ILE A 106 16.34 2.37 -35.36
CA ILE A 106 17.59 2.26 -36.13
C ILE A 106 18.51 3.46 -35.82
N LYS A 107 17.99 4.69 -35.84
CA LYS A 107 18.78 5.89 -35.46
C LYS A 107 19.28 5.87 -34.03
N LEU A 108 18.42 5.44 -33.11
CA LEU A 108 18.79 5.32 -31.70
C LEU A 108 19.87 4.25 -31.50
N ASN A 109 19.81 3.14 -32.23
CA ASN A 109 20.82 2.09 -32.18
C ASN A 109 22.21 2.63 -32.56
N ASP A 110 22.28 3.39 -33.63
CA ASP A 110 23.54 4.04 -34.05
C ASP A 110 24.02 5.08 -33.04
N LEU A 111 23.09 5.86 -32.48
CA LEU A 111 23.38 6.93 -31.52
C LEU A 111 23.87 6.42 -30.17
N LEU A 112 23.36 5.28 -29.72
CA LEU A 112 23.56 4.71 -28.40
C LEU A 112 24.39 3.43 -28.38
N LYS A 113 25.05 3.06 -29.50
CA LYS A 113 25.84 1.82 -29.65
C LYS A 113 26.93 1.62 -28.59
N ASP A 114 27.47 2.70 -28.05
CA ASP A 114 28.55 2.70 -27.05
C ASP A 114 28.02 2.71 -25.58
N TYR A 115 26.68 2.71 -25.40
CA TYR A 115 26.05 2.75 -24.07
C TYR A 115 25.34 1.43 -23.77
N GLN A 116 25.32 1.08 -22.49
CA GLN A 116 24.65 -0.09 -21.95
C GLN A 116 23.65 0.33 -20.88
N GLY A 117 22.58 -0.45 -20.72
CA GLY A 117 21.56 -0.17 -19.73
C GLY A 117 20.89 -1.42 -19.19
N PRO A 118 20.21 -1.29 -18.01
CA PRO A 118 19.49 -2.40 -17.42
C PRO A 118 18.35 -2.87 -18.31
N GLN A 119 18.08 -4.17 -18.29
CA GLN A 119 17.00 -4.79 -19.06
C GLN A 119 15.61 -4.34 -18.55
N ILE A 120 14.72 -3.98 -19.48
CA ILE A 120 13.30 -3.75 -19.19
C ILE A 120 12.54 -5.06 -19.49
N MET A 121 12.09 -5.74 -18.45
CA MET A 121 11.56 -7.11 -18.55
C MET A 121 10.30 -7.25 -19.41
N SER A 122 9.44 -6.24 -19.44
CA SER A 122 8.19 -6.26 -20.21
C SER A 122 8.38 -6.01 -21.70
N ASP A 123 9.61 -5.70 -22.15
CA ASP A 123 9.90 -5.17 -23.47
C ASP A 123 10.90 -6.04 -24.24
N PHE A 124 10.82 -6.02 -25.56
CA PHE A 124 11.86 -6.58 -26.42
C PHE A 124 13.11 -5.71 -26.35
N GLN A 125 14.23 -6.27 -25.95
CA GLN A 125 15.53 -5.60 -25.96
C GLN A 125 16.21 -5.78 -27.30
N LEU A 126 16.87 -4.73 -27.81
CA LEU A 126 17.43 -4.72 -29.15
C LEU A 126 18.67 -5.63 -29.27
N GLY A 127 19.43 -5.78 -28.22
CA GLY A 127 20.60 -6.63 -28.11
C GLY A 127 21.01 -6.83 -26.67
N ILE A 128 21.98 -7.71 -26.39
CA ILE A 128 22.47 -7.94 -25.02
C ILE A 128 22.97 -6.62 -24.44
N ASN A 129 22.42 -6.24 -23.28
CA ASN A 129 22.73 -5.00 -22.57
C ASN A 129 22.43 -3.68 -23.34
N SER A 130 21.76 -3.75 -24.50
CA SER A 130 21.36 -2.54 -25.23
C SER A 130 20.43 -1.70 -24.36
N PRO A 131 20.60 -0.36 -24.31
CA PRO A 131 19.68 0.51 -23.59
C PRO A 131 18.32 0.67 -24.29
N ILE A 132 18.15 0.15 -25.50
CA ILE A 132 16.98 0.34 -26.34
C ILE A 132 16.04 -0.86 -26.23
N HIS A 133 14.80 -0.57 -25.89
CA HIS A 133 13.72 -1.54 -25.75
C HIS A 133 12.47 -1.06 -26.48
N TYR A 134 11.59 -1.96 -26.86
CA TYR A 134 10.34 -1.60 -27.50
C TYR A 134 9.22 -2.59 -27.18
N ARG A 135 8.00 -2.08 -27.10
CA ARG A 135 6.79 -2.89 -26.91
C ARG A 135 5.56 -2.22 -27.52
N TYR A 136 4.52 -2.99 -27.82
CA TYR A 136 3.20 -2.47 -28.13
C TYR A 136 2.39 -2.24 -26.84
N GLY A 137 1.62 -1.14 -26.74
CA GLY A 137 0.75 -0.86 -25.59
C GLY A 137 0.11 0.53 -25.61
N GLY A 138 -0.67 0.84 -24.59
CA GLY A 138 -1.37 2.10 -24.45
C GLY A 138 -0.44 3.30 -24.25
N PHE A 139 -0.62 4.39 -25.00
CA PHE A 139 0.09 5.66 -24.83
C PHE A 139 -0.61 6.53 -23.78
N GLN A 140 -1.94 6.50 -23.81
CA GLN A 140 -2.79 7.13 -22.80
C GLN A 140 -3.19 6.09 -21.75
N ALA A 141 -3.23 6.50 -20.49
CA ALA A 141 -3.63 5.60 -19.41
C ALA A 141 -5.13 5.27 -19.54
N ARG A 142 -5.42 4.03 -19.86
CA ARG A 142 -6.77 3.45 -19.80
C ARG A 142 -6.73 2.34 -18.79
N ARG A 143 -7.39 2.52 -17.65
CA ARG A 143 -7.31 1.62 -16.52
C ARG A 143 -8.71 1.16 -16.14
N VAL A 144 -8.83 -0.09 -15.69
CA VAL A 144 -10.07 -0.68 -15.18
C VAL A 144 -9.71 -1.43 -13.90
N PHE A 145 -10.52 -1.30 -12.86
CA PHE A 145 -10.39 -2.13 -11.68
C PHE A 145 -10.97 -3.51 -11.96
N ASN A 146 -10.15 -4.55 -11.86
CA ASN A 146 -10.61 -5.93 -12.01
C ASN A 146 -10.93 -6.50 -10.63
N GLN A 147 -12.22 -6.69 -10.36
CA GLN A 147 -12.72 -7.20 -9.08
C GLN A 147 -12.25 -8.63 -8.78
N GLU A 148 -12.19 -9.51 -9.78
CA GLU A 148 -11.76 -10.90 -9.59
C GLU A 148 -10.28 -11.00 -9.18
N LYS A 149 -9.44 -10.13 -9.75
CA LYS A 149 -7.99 -10.10 -9.45
C LYS A 149 -7.66 -9.11 -8.32
N ASN A 150 -8.65 -8.37 -7.83
CA ASN A 150 -8.49 -7.26 -6.86
C ASN A 150 -7.30 -6.34 -7.20
N LYS A 151 -7.20 -5.96 -8.48
CA LYS A 151 -6.13 -5.11 -8.98
C LYS A 151 -6.54 -4.28 -10.19
N ILE A 152 -5.80 -3.20 -10.39
CA ILE A 152 -5.93 -2.34 -11.56
C ILE A 152 -5.26 -3.00 -12.75
N ILE A 153 -5.96 -3.07 -13.87
CA ILE A 153 -5.41 -3.51 -15.15
C ILE A 153 -5.43 -2.38 -16.16
N HIS A 154 -4.38 -2.33 -16.97
CA HIS A 154 -4.31 -1.39 -18.08
C HIS A 154 -4.95 -2.01 -19.32
N MET A 155 -5.68 -1.18 -20.11
CA MET A 155 -6.43 -1.63 -21.24
C MET A 155 -5.93 -1.00 -22.54
N ILE A 156 -6.03 -1.77 -23.63
CA ILE A 156 -5.86 -1.32 -25.02
C ILE A 156 -7.04 -1.78 -25.85
N GLU A 157 -7.19 -1.23 -27.05
CA GLU A 157 -8.22 -1.67 -28.02
C GLU A 157 -7.63 -2.78 -28.93
N ASP A 158 -8.38 -3.85 -29.16
CA ASP A 158 -8.05 -4.84 -30.18
C ASP A 158 -8.37 -4.31 -31.60
N ASP A 159 -8.17 -5.13 -32.63
CA ASP A 159 -8.46 -4.78 -34.02
C ASP A 159 -9.96 -4.62 -34.33
N LYS A 160 -10.84 -5.03 -33.40
CA LYS A 160 -12.30 -4.88 -33.48
C LYS A 160 -12.82 -3.73 -32.63
N GLY A 161 -11.94 -3.04 -31.90
CA GLY A 161 -12.29 -1.95 -31.00
C GLY A 161 -12.72 -2.39 -29.61
N ASN A 162 -12.62 -3.68 -29.24
CA ASN A 162 -12.91 -4.14 -27.88
C ASN A 162 -11.75 -3.81 -26.93
N LEU A 163 -12.07 -3.55 -25.67
CA LEU A 163 -11.07 -3.34 -24.62
C LEU A 163 -10.51 -4.68 -24.14
N VAL A 164 -9.19 -4.82 -24.19
CA VAL A 164 -8.44 -5.99 -23.74
C VAL A 164 -7.28 -5.56 -22.86
N GLU A 165 -6.77 -6.46 -22.02
CA GLU A 165 -5.65 -6.18 -21.12
C GLU A 165 -4.36 -5.80 -21.87
N ASP A 166 -3.75 -4.65 -21.54
CA ASP A 166 -2.38 -4.28 -21.92
C ASP A 166 -1.40 -5.09 -21.09
N VAL A 167 -1.08 -6.32 -21.56
CA VAL A 167 -0.24 -7.27 -20.81
C VAL A 167 1.14 -6.67 -20.55
N ARG A 168 1.49 -6.50 -19.28
CA ARG A 168 2.76 -5.95 -18.78
C ARG A 168 3.46 -6.97 -17.88
N GLY A 169 3.74 -8.12 -18.43
CA GLY A 169 4.40 -9.20 -17.71
C GLY A 169 5.91 -9.03 -17.57
N SER A 170 6.56 -10.04 -16.99
CA SER A 170 8.02 -10.19 -16.93
C SER A 170 8.64 -10.81 -18.18
N THR A 171 7.88 -10.89 -19.27
CA THR A 171 8.30 -11.37 -20.58
C THR A 171 7.70 -10.47 -21.66
N PRO A 172 8.45 -10.16 -22.73
CA PRO A 172 7.93 -9.37 -23.85
C PRO A 172 6.70 -10.03 -24.49
N TYR A 173 5.71 -9.22 -24.84
CA TYR A 173 4.47 -9.69 -25.44
C TYR A 173 4.03 -8.78 -26.60
N THR A 174 3.61 -9.37 -27.71
CA THR A 174 2.93 -8.69 -28.81
C THR A 174 1.53 -9.26 -28.96
N PRO A 175 0.47 -8.43 -28.95
CA PRO A 175 -0.89 -8.91 -29.20
C PRO A 175 -1.01 -9.60 -30.57
N ASN A 176 -1.84 -10.63 -30.66
CA ASN A 176 -1.97 -11.47 -31.86
C ASN A 176 -2.40 -10.70 -33.14
N TRP A 177 -3.10 -9.58 -32.99
CA TRP A 177 -3.54 -8.70 -34.09
C TRP A 177 -2.50 -7.64 -34.49
N VAL A 178 -1.38 -7.56 -33.78
CA VAL A 178 -0.33 -6.59 -34.03
C VAL A 178 0.82 -7.26 -34.79
N VAL A 179 1.17 -6.69 -35.94
CA VAL A 179 2.34 -7.15 -36.72
C VAL A 179 3.62 -6.82 -35.93
N PRO A 180 4.53 -7.77 -35.69
CA PRO A 180 5.81 -7.54 -35.05
C PRO A 180 6.59 -6.42 -35.72
N LEU A 181 7.29 -5.59 -34.95
CA LEU A 181 7.99 -4.43 -35.47
C LEU A 181 9.20 -4.84 -36.35
N PHE A 182 9.88 -5.92 -35.98
CA PHE A 182 10.97 -6.54 -36.74
C PHE A 182 10.79 -8.06 -36.81
N SER A 183 11.11 -8.67 -37.96
CA SER A 183 11.27 -10.13 -38.06
C SER A 183 12.56 -10.59 -37.38
N GLU A 184 12.71 -11.89 -37.10
CA GLU A 184 13.96 -12.41 -36.52
C GLU A 184 15.16 -12.17 -37.44
N GLU A 185 15.00 -12.33 -38.76
CA GLU A 185 16.03 -12.08 -39.76
C GLU A 185 16.44 -10.59 -39.78
N GLU A 186 15.48 -9.66 -39.64
CA GLU A 186 15.75 -8.23 -39.53
C GLU A 186 16.48 -7.88 -38.21
N LYS A 187 16.14 -8.53 -37.09
CA LYS A 187 16.85 -8.36 -35.82
C LYS A 187 18.31 -8.79 -35.95
N ASP A 188 18.55 -9.94 -36.57
CA ASP A 188 19.92 -10.44 -36.81
C ASP A 188 20.73 -9.52 -37.74
N TYR A 189 20.09 -8.98 -38.77
CA TYR A 189 20.73 -8.06 -39.71
C TYR A 189 21.07 -6.69 -39.09
N TYR A 190 20.10 -6.06 -38.40
CA TYR A 190 20.30 -4.71 -37.89
C TYR A 190 21.02 -4.65 -36.53
N PHE A 191 20.90 -5.69 -35.70
CA PHE A 191 21.29 -5.61 -34.28
C PHE A 191 22.34 -6.63 -33.86
N SER A 192 22.86 -7.45 -34.74
CA SER A 192 23.95 -8.43 -34.51
C SER A 192 23.74 -9.27 -33.24
N ASN A 193 22.54 -9.80 -33.08
CA ASN A 193 22.19 -10.63 -31.91
C ASN A 193 22.85 -12.01 -32.01
N LYS A 194 24.17 -12.10 -31.69
CA LYS A 194 24.75 -13.39 -31.32
C LYS A 194 24.23 -13.78 -29.96
N LYS A 195 23.05 -14.43 -29.91
CA LYS A 195 22.63 -15.13 -28.71
C LYS A 195 23.67 -16.22 -28.45
N GLU A 196 24.36 -16.15 -27.33
CA GLU A 196 24.98 -17.34 -26.78
C GLU A 196 23.87 -18.38 -26.64
N THR A 197 23.90 -19.41 -27.45
CA THR A 197 22.84 -20.42 -27.42
C THR A 197 22.90 -21.11 -26.08
N ILE A 198 21.77 -21.20 -25.40
CA ILE A 198 21.58 -21.92 -24.12
C ILE A 198 22.24 -23.32 -24.14
N TYR A 199 22.37 -23.90 -25.32
CA TYR A 199 23.01 -25.21 -25.53
C TYR A 199 24.49 -25.29 -25.14
N ASN A 200 25.23 -24.20 -25.06
CA ASN A 200 26.62 -24.16 -24.61
C ASN A 200 26.79 -23.53 -23.21
N SER A 201 25.68 -23.22 -22.51
CA SER A 201 25.75 -22.62 -21.19
C SER A 201 25.75 -23.64 -20.07
N LYS A 202 26.36 -23.30 -18.92
CA LYS A 202 26.31 -24.12 -17.71
C LYS A 202 24.88 -24.39 -17.22
N LEU A 203 23.89 -23.58 -17.64
CA LEU A 203 22.47 -23.80 -17.30
C LEU A 203 21.96 -25.17 -17.78
N GLN A 204 22.48 -25.73 -18.85
CA GLN A 204 22.08 -27.07 -19.31
C GLN A 204 22.40 -28.19 -18.29
N ASN A 205 23.30 -27.96 -17.35
CA ASN A 205 23.64 -28.91 -16.30
C ASN A 205 22.57 -29.01 -15.21
N TYR A 206 21.55 -28.17 -15.28
CA TYR A 206 20.49 -28.09 -14.29
C TYR A 206 19.13 -28.38 -14.92
N HIS A 207 18.26 -29.04 -14.14
CA HIS A 207 16.84 -29.20 -14.46
C HIS A 207 16.04 -28.24 -13.60
N PHE A 208 15.42 -27.22 -14.21
CA PHE A 208 14.61 -26.21 -13.52
C PHE A 208 13.25 -26.78 -13.15
N ILE A 209 12.86 -26.65 -11.88
CA ILE A 209 11.58 -27.12 -11.33
C ILE A 209 10.59 -25.98 -11.24
N SER A 210 10.97 -24.86 -10.64
CA SER A 210 10.09 -23.72 -10.42
C SER A 210 10.85 -22.40 -10.24
N ILE A 211 10.13 -21.30 -10.40
CA ILE A 211 10.62 -19.96 -10.07
C ILE A 211 10.09 -19.62 -8.68
N LEU A 212 10.98 -19.39 -7.73
CA LEU A 212 10.63 -19.03 -6.35
C LEU A 212 10.38 -17.53 -6.20
N LYS A 213 11.16 -16.70 -6.91
CA LYS A 213 11.05 -15.23 -6.82
C LYS A 213 11.37 -14.59 -8.17
N LYS A 214 10.59 -13.57 -8.54
CA LYS A 214 10.84 -12.70 -9.72
C LYS A 214 10.96 -11.26 -9.25
N THR A 215 12.07 -10.62 -9.55
CA THR A 215 12.33 -9.21 -9.20
C THR A 215 13.05 -8.49 -10.33
N ASN A 216 13.13 -7.16 -10.28
CA ASN A 216 13.97 -6.38 -11.19
C ASN A 216 15.45 -6.77 -11.06
N ARG A 217 15.92 -7.06 -9.85
CA ARG A 217 17.29 -7.51 -9.57
C ARG A 217 17.66 -8.79 -10.33
N GLY A 218 16.77 -9.78 -10.33
CA GLY A 218 16.97 -11.11 -10.90
C GLY A 218 15.90 -12.07 -10.41
N ASN A 219 16.03 -13.32 -10.82
CA ASN A 219 15.12 -14.39 -10.43
C ASN A 219 15.83 -15.37 -9.51
N VAL A 220 15.05 -16.07 -8.70
CA VAL A 220 15.51 -17.21 -7.88
C VAL A 220 14.76 -18.44 -8.34
N TYR A 221 15.51 -19.49 -8.66
CA TYR A 221 14.99 -20.74 -9.21
C TYR A 221 15.29 -21.92 -8.27
N ARG A 222 14.35 -22.83 -8.17
CA ARG A 222 14.59 -24.19 -7.66
C ARG A 222 14.95 -25.09 -8.84
N ALA A 223 16.02 -25.85 -8.72
CA ALA A 223 16.51 -26.75 -9.75
C ALA A 223 17.15 -28.02 -9.16
N VAL A 224 17.48 -28.96 -10.03
CA VAL A 224 18.26 -30.16 -9.69
C VAL A 224 19.49 -30.22 -10.60
N LYS A 225 20.65 -30.44 -10.03
CA LYS A 225 21.90 -30.67 -10.76
C LYS A 225 21.87 -32.07 -11.39
N LYS A 226 21.94 -32.15 -12.72
CA LYS A 226 21.66 -33.40 -13.49
C LYS A 226 22.61 -34.53 -13.25
N ASP A 227 23.88 -34.27 -12.96
CA ASP A 227 24.92 -35.27 -12.74
C ASP A 227 24.86 -35.96 -11.37
N THR A 228 24.35 -35.23 -10.35
CA THR A 228 24.32 -35.65 -8.95
C THR A 228 22.92 -35.84 -8.40
N GLU A 229 21.90 -35.43 -9.15
CA GLU A 229 20.50 -35.33 -8.69
C GLU A 229 20.31 -34.43 -7.43
N GLN A 230 21.31 -33.59 -7.15
CA GLN A 230 21.31 -32.71 -5.98
C GLN A 230 20.33 -31.54 -6.16
N PRO A 231 19.41 -31.32 -5.21
CA PRO A 231 18.57 -30.12 -5.19
C PRO A 231 19.41 -28.87 -4.97
N VAL A 232 19.18 -27.83 -5.80
CA VAL A 232 19.92 -26.57 -5.75
C VAL A 232 19.00 -25.38 -5.90
N ILE A 233 19.45 -24.24 -5.37
CA ILE A 233 18.88 -22.92 -5.62
C ILE A 233 19.82 -22.18 -6.55
N ILE A 234 19.27 -21.61 -7.63
CA ILE A 234 20.00 -20.80 -8.59
C ILE A 234 19.51 -19.36 -8.46
N LYS A 235 20.38 -18.44 -8.02
CA LYS A 235 20.11 -17.01 -7.94
C LYS A 235 20.69 -16.33 -9.17
N GLN A 236 19.88 -15.49 -9.85
CA GLN A 236 20.29 -14.67 -10.99
C GLN A 236 20.42 -13.21 -10.55
N ALA A 237 21.47 -12.55 -10.96
CA ALA A 237 21.61 -11.09 -10.87
C ALA A 237 21.76 -10.47 -12.26
N ARG A 238 20.94 -9.45 -12.57
CA ARG A 238 20.97 -8.74 -13.84
C ARG A 238 21.99 -7.62 -13.81
N PRO A 239 22.68 -7.37 -14.96
CA PRO A 239 23.63 -6.27 -15.07
C PRO A 239 22.92 -4.91 -14.96
N PHE A 240 23.65 -3.91 -14.48
CA PHE A 240 23.25 -2.49 -14.39
C PHE A 240 22.01 -2.21 -13.51
N VAL A 241 21.49 -3.20 -12.81
CA VAL A 241 20.41 -3.00 -11.83
C VAL A 241 21.01 -2.60 -10.50
N GLY A 242 20.62 -1.41 -10.02
CA GLY A 242 21.06 -0.82 -8.77
C GLY A 242 20.65 0.65 -8.73
N ASN A 243 20.61 1.24 -7.53
CA ASN A 243 20.19 2.62 -7.31
C ASN A 243 21.34 3.55 -6.92
N SER A 244 22.59 3.19 -7.21
CA SER A 244 23.79 3.93 -6.85
C SER A 244 24.73 4.05 -8.04
N ASN A 245 25.58 5.09 -8.02
CA ASN A 245 26.75 5.21 -8.92
C ASN A 245 27.92 4.32 -8.49
N ASP A 246 27.85 3.74 -7.28
CA ASP A 246 28.86 2.85 -6.75
C ASP A 246 28.60 1.41 -7.21
N GLU A 247 29.51 0.85 -7.98
CA GLU A 247 29.44 -0.51 -8.51
C GLU A 247 29.28 -1.58 -7.42
N LYS A 248 29.76 -1.31 -6.20
CA LYS A 248 29.62 -2.20 -5.05
C LYS A 248 28.17 -2.58 -4.77
N TRP A 249 27.22 -1.67 -5.04
CA TRP A 249 25.80 -1.83 -4.77
C TRP A 249 24.97 -2.28 -5.99
N MET A 250 25.65 -2.75 -7.03
CA MET A 250 24.97 -3.35 -8.17
C MET A 250 24.64 -4.82 -7.89
N ALA A 251 23.51 -5.30 -8.42
CA ALA A 251 22.97 -6.63 -8.16
C ALA A 251 23.99 -7.76 -8.32
N ILE A 252 24.85 -7.67 -9.33
CA ILE A 252 25.91 -8.67 -9.58
C ILE A 252 26.93 -8.69 -8.45
N ASN A 253 27.35 -7.54 -7.96
CA ASN A 253 28.40 -7.47 -6.94
C ASN A 253 27.86 -7.86 -5.55
N GLU A 254 26.58 -7.56 -5.27
CA GLU A 254 25.89 -8.08 -4.09
C GLU A 254 25.83 -9.63 -4.11
N LEU A 255 25.49 -10.22 -5.27
CA LEU A 255 25.46 -11.70 -5.39
C LEU A 255 26.85 -12.34 -5.36
N LYS A 256 27.90 -11.63 -5.82
CA LYS A 256 29.30 -12.06 -5.62
C LYS A 256 29.72 -12.01 -4.17
N ASN A 257 29.24 -11.04 -3.37
CA ASN A 257 29.48 -11.01 -1.94
C ASN A 257 28.86 -12.26 -1.27
N GLU A 258 27.62 -12.63 -1.65
CA GLU A 258 27.03 -13.88 -1.18
C GLU A 258 27.88 -15.12 -1.51
N LYS A 259 28.43 -15.19 -2.73
CA LYS A 259 29.38 -16.25 -3.09
C LYS A 259 30.56 -16.31 -2.14
N MET A 260 31.19 -15.15 -1.87
CA MET A 260 32.35 -15.08 -0.96
C MET A 260 31.96 -15.57 0.44
N MET A 261 30.83 -15.15 0.97
CA MET A 261 30.35 -15.58 2.29
C MET A 261 30.01 -17.08 2.32
N LEU A 262 29.42 -17.65 1.28
CA LEU A 262 29.18 -19.10 1.18
C LEU A 262 30.49 -19.91 1.17
N GLN A 263 31.55 -19.38 0.57
CA GLN A 263 32.85 -20.02 0.56
C GLN A 263 33.57 -19.87 1.92
N GLU A 264 33.43 -18.72 2.58
CA GLU A 264 33.97 -18.46 3.92
C GLU A 264 33.26 -19.31 4.99
N PHE A 265 31.96 -19.54 4.84
CA PHE A 265 31.14 -20.27 5.78
C PHE A 265 30.95 -21.78 5.40
N LEU A 266 31.90 -22.35 4.63
CA LEU A 266 31.78 -23.71 4.12
C LEU A 266 31.59 -24.76 5.26
N ASP A 267 32.20 -24.50 6.42
CA ASP A 267 32.15 -25.40 7.58
C ASP A 267 30.93 -25.12 8.50
N LYS A 268 30.12 -24.11 8.19
CA LYS A 268 28.95 -23.76 8.99
C LYS A 268 27.73 -24.59 8.60
N SER A 269 27.21 -25.40 9.51
CA SER A 269 26.05 -26.28 9.27
C SER A 269 24.71 -25.56 9.08
N TYR A 270 24.67 -24.25 9.35
CA TYR A 270 23.47 -23.42 9.26
C TYR A 270 23.40 -22.56 7.99
N THR A 271 24.30 -22.73 7.02
CA THR A 271 24.24 -22.07 5.71
C THR A 271 24.14 -23.08 4.58
N ALA A 272 23.78 -22.61 3.37
CA ALA A 272 23.89 -23.42 2.16
C ALA A 272 25.36 -23.57 1.75
N ASN A 273 25.69 -24.63 1.00
CA ASN A 273 27.01 -24.80 0.41
C ASN A 273 27.06 -24.19 -0.99
N TYR A 274 28.17 -23.52 -1.32
CA TYR A 274 28.47 -23.10 -2.67
C TYR A 274 28.57 -24.33 -3.59
N VAL A 275 27.96 -24.23 -4.82
CA VAL A 275 27.99 -25.30 -5.82
C VAL A 275 28.72 -24.85 -7.09
N ASP A 276 28.31 -23.74 -7.68
CA ASP A 276 28.88 -23.22 -8.94
C ASP A 276 28.52 -21.74 -9.11
N ASP A 277 29.20 -21.06 -10.04
CA ASP A 277 28.80 -19.76 -10.55
C ASP A 277 29.24 -19.56 -12.01
N PHE A 278 28.52 -18.70 -12.72
CA PHE A 278 28.82 -18.42 -14.13
C PHE A 278 28.10 -17.17 -14.64
N TYR A 279 28.55 -16.72 -15.80
CA TYR A 279 27.88 -15.68 -16.56
C TYR A 279 27.15 -16.25 -17.77
N LEU A 280 25.99 -15.70 -18.10
CA LEU A 280 25.26 -15.96 -19.34
C LEU A 280 24.51 -14.71 -19.77
N GLU A 281 24.72 -14.25 -21.01
CA GLU A 281 24.07 -13.06 -21.57
C GLU A 281 24.16 -11.82 -20.64
N GLY A 282 25.31 -11.61 -20.02
CA GLY A 282 25.56 -10.53 -19.09
C GLY A 282 25.00 -10.73 -17.68
N ASN A 283 24.12 -11.70 -17.47
CA ASN A 283 23.61 -12.06 -16.14
C ASN A 283 24.62 -12.91 -15.38
N TYR A 284 24.71 -12.69 -14.08
CA TYR A 284 25.49 -13.52 -13.18
C TYR A 284 24.58 -14.51 -12.45
N PHE A 285 25.00 -15.78 -12.38
CA PHE A 285 24.29 -16.86 -11.72
C PHE A 285 25.15 -17.43 -10.60
N LEU A 286 24.54 -17.58 -9.43
CA LEU A 286 25.12 -18.27 -8.27
C LEU A 286 24.29 -19.51 -7.97
N VAL A 287 24.94 -20.66 -7.84
CA VAL A 287 24.30 -21.94 -7.51
C VAL A 287 24.75 -22.39 -6.13
N GLN A 288 23.78 -22.68 -5.29
CA GLN A 288 23.99 -23.18 -3.93
C GLN A 288 23.09 -24.38 -3.63
N THR A 289 23.40 -25.16 -2.61
CA THR A 289 22.56 -26.31 -2.20
C THR A 289 21.21 -25.80 -1.70
N GLU A 290 20.12 -26.54 -1.98
CA GLU A 290 18.82 -26.24 -1.40
C GLU A 290 18.78 -26.69 0.08
N ILE A 291 18.29 -25.80 0.94
CA ILE A 291 18.05 -26.08 2.35
C ILE A 291 16.57 -26.45 2.51
N SER A 292 16.31 -27.66 3.03
CA SER A 292 14.95 -28.13 3.31
C SER A 292 14.38 -27.49 4.57
N GLY A 293 13.10 -27.09 4.54
CA GLY A 293 12.38 -26.49 5.66
C GLY A 293 11.28 -25.54 5.20
N LYS A 294 10.68 -24.82 6.15
CA LYS A 294 9.61 -23.85 5.94
C LYS A 294 10.17 -22.44 5.88
N ASN A 295 9.59 -21.58 5.06
CA ASN A 295 9.89 -20.15 5.10
C ASN A 295 9.11 -19.46 6.24
N PHE A 296 9.41 -18.16 6.46
CA PHE A 296 8.74 -17.37 7.50
C PHE A 296 7.21 -17.34 7.35
N PHE A 297 6.70 -17.16 6.15
CA PHE A 297 5.25 -17.07 5.92
C PHE A 297 4.52 -18.39 6.24
N GLU A 298 5.16 -19.52 6.02
CA GLU A 298 4.61 -20.84 6.35
C GLU A 298 4.56 -21.09 7.86
N ILE A 299 5.56 -20.62 8.64
CA ILE A 299 5.54 -20.74 10.11
C ILE A 299 4.68 -19.65 10.77
N ALA A 300 4.45 -18.55 10.11
CA ALA A 300 3.62 -17.43 10.56
C ALA A 300 2.12 -17.77 10.56
N LEU A 301 1.67 -18.74 9.77
CA LEU A 301 0.29 -19.20 9.77
C LEU A 301 -0.12 -19.66 11.18
N ARG A 302 -1.31 -19.23 11.64
CA ARG A 302 -1.82 -19.47 13.02
C ARG A 302 -1.74 -20.94 13.49
N ASN A 303 -1.84 -21.91 12.58
CA ASN A 303 -1.75 -23.34 12.88
C ASN A 303 -0.42 -23.96 12.43
N GLY A 304 0.57 -23.15 12.09
CA GLY A 304 1.81 -23.64 11.47
C GLY A 304 2.76 -24.33 12.42
N VAL A 305 3.00 -23.74 13.61
CA VAL A 305 3.95 -24.24 14.61
C VAL A 305 3.58 -23.77 16.01
N SER A 306 3.94 -24.59 17.04
CA SER A 306 3.68 -24.24 18.45
C SER A 306 4.56 -23.07 18.93
N THR A 307 4.10 -22.33 19.96
CA THR A 307 4.87 -21.26 20.60
C THR A 307 6.24 -21.74 21.05
N LYS A 308 6.32 -22.92 21.68
CA LYS A 308 7.60 -23.55 22.09
C LYS A 308 8.56 -23.75 20.92
N GLN A 309 8.05 -24.14 19.77
CA GLN A 309 8.89 -24.31 18.57
C GLN A 309 9.34 -22.95 18.01
N LYS A 310 8.51 -21.93 18.06
CA LYS A 310 8.88 -20.55 17.70
C LYS A 310 10.02 -20.03 18.61
N GLU A 311 9.92 -20.25 19.92
CA GLU A 311 10.99 -19.91 20.87
C GLU A 311 12.29 -20.65 20.55
N GLN A 312 12.22 -21.93 20.18
CA GLN A 312 13.40 -22.70 19.79
C GLN A 312 14.06 -22.14 18.50
N TYR A 313 13.26 -21.69 17.53
CA TYR A 313 13.80 -21.00 16.36
C TYR A 313 14.54 -19.73 16.74
N ILE A 314 13.96 -18.90 17.61
CA ILE A 314 14.61 -17.69 18.11
C ILE A 314 15.94 -17.99 18.79
N GLN A 315 16.00 -19.05 19.63
CA GLN A 315 17.23 -19.45 20.27
C GLN A 315 18.34 -19.85 19.29
N ASN A 316 17.98 -20.62 18.25
CA ASN A 316 18.94 -20.99 17.21
C ASN A 316 19.41 -19.75 16.43
N ILE A 317 18.54 -18.78 16.16
CA ILE A 317 18.92 -17.49 15.55
C ILE A 317 19.92 -16.76 16.45
N VAL A 318 19.65 -16.69 17.77
CA VAL A 318 20.57 -16.09 18.75
C VAL A 318 21.94 -16.76 18.74
N GLN A 319 21.98 -18.10 18.68
CA GLN A 319 23.25 -18.83 18.60
C GLN A 319 24.07 -18.48 17.36
N ILE A 320 23.40 -18.43 16.18
CA ILE A 320 24.03 -18.07 14.91
C ILE A 320 24.58 -16.64 14.98
N ILE A 321 23.79 -15.69 15.49
CA ILE A 321 24.20 -14.28 15.59
C ILE A 321 25.38 -14.12 16.55
N ASN A 322 25.33 -14.75 17.73
CA ASN A 322 26.43 -14.73 18.69
C ASN A 322 27.73 -15.33 18.12
N GLU A 323 27.63 -16.36 17.28
CA GLU A 323 28.76 -16.95 16.59
C GLU A 323 29.35 -15.98 15.56
N LEU A 324 28.52 -15.42 14.68
CA LEU A 324 28.95 -14.47 13.66
C LEU A 324 29.57 -13.22 14.26
N HIS A 325 28.96 -12.64 15.31
CA HIS A 325 29.52 -11.46 16.00
C HIS A 325 30.87 -11.73 16.65
N ARG A 326 31.09 -12.94 17.22
CA ARG A 326 32.42 -13.32 17.76
C ARG A 326 33.48 -13.45 16.68
N GLU A 327 33.09 -13.79 15.46
CA GLU A 327 33.97 -13.87 14.30
C GLU A 327 34.12 -12.51 13.58
N GLY A 328 33.47 -11.45 14.06
CA GLY A 328 33.57 -10.10 13.53
C GLY A 328 32.61 -9.82 12.34
N TYR A 329 31.63 -10.68 12.08
CA TYR A 329 30.64 -10.50 11.04
C TYR A 329 29.34 -9.92 11.58
N LEU A 330 28.73 -8.99 10.82
CA LEU A 330 27.41 -8.40 11.06
C LEU A 330 26.47 -8.81 9.94
N LEU A 331 25.18 -9.07 10.27
CA LEU A 331 24.20 -9.48 9.28
C LEU A 331 23.68 -8.31 8.46
N VAL A 332 23.60 -7.11 9.02
CA VAL A 332 23.19 -5.85 8.38
C VAL A 332 21.72 -5.82 7.95
N ASP A 333 21.22 -6.80 7.21
CA ASP A 333 19.82 -6.95 6.81
C ASP A 333 19.18 -8.18 7.46
N LEU A 334 19.18 -8.22 8.79
CA LEU A 334 18.56 -9.30 9.55
C LEU A 334 17.03 -9.23 9.47
N SER A 335 16.40 -10.30 9.00
CA SER A 335 14.95 -10.40 8.77
C SER A 335 14.47 -11.83 9.01
N PRO A 336 13.22 -12.07 9.44
CA PRO A 336 12.70 -13.42 9.60
C PRO A 336 12.62 -14.18 8.27
N THR A 337 12.63 -13.52 7.13
CA THR A 337 12.64 -14.12 5.80
C THR A 337 14.01 -14.60 5.36
N ASN A 338 15.08 -14.26 6.11
CA ASN A 338 16.45 -14.68 5.83
C ASN A 338 16.79 -16.05 6.45
N PHE A 339 15.78 -16.72 6.99
CA PHE A 339 15.93 -18.04 7.61
C PHE A 339 14.98 -19.08 7.00
N ILE A 340 15.47 -20.33 6.95
CA ILE A 340 14.69 -21.53 6.72
C ILE A 340 14.51 -22.24 8.06
N TYR A 341 13.27 -22.54 8.39
CA TYR A 341 12.83 -23.10 9.68
C TYR A 341 12.58 -24.60 9.55
N LYS A 342 13.32 -25.42 10.30
CA LYS A 342 13.24 -26.88 10.24
C LYS A 342 12.32 -27.44 11.31
N GLU A 343 11.70 -28.59 11.04
CA GLU A 343 10.76 -29.22 11.98
C GLU A 343 11.40 -29.59 13.32
N ASN A 344 12.70 -29.88 13.35
CA ASN A 344 13.46 -30.17 14.56
C ASN A 344 13.79 -28.94 15.43
N GLY A 345 13.30 -27.77 15.09
CA GLY A 345 13.53 -26.49 15.79
C GLY A 345 14.80 -25.75 15.36
N GLN A 346 15.63 -26.35 14.50
CA GLN A 346 16.80 -25.68 13.95
C GLN A 346 16.41 -24.66 12.88
N VAL A 347 17.29 -23.68 12.65
CA VAL A 347 17.18 -22.73 11.55
C VAL A 347 18.42 -22.75 10.68
N SER A 348 18.27 -22.34 9.44
CA SER A 348 19.41 -22.12 8.55
C SER A 348 19.31 -20.73 7.95
N LEU A 349 20.44 -20.02 7.93
CA LEU A 349 20.57 -18.68 7.37
C LEU A 349 20.69 -18.77 5.85
N ILE A 350 19.88 -18.00 5.15
CA ILE A 350 19.91 -17.80 3.70
C ILE A 350 20.08 -16.31 3.42
N ASP A 351 20.52 -15.95 2.23
CA ASP A 351 20.68 -14.57 1.82
C ASP A 351 21.86 -13.85 2.53
N LEU A 352 23.09 -14.28 2.20
CA LEU A 352 24.31 -13.79 2.83
C LEU A 352 24.92 -12.53 2.17
N GLU A 353 24.19 -11.93 1.22
CA GLU A 353 24.70 -10.87 0.35
C GLU A 353 25.08 -9.57 1.09
N ASN A 354 24.42 -9.31 2.23
CA ASN A 354 24.62 -8.11 3.05
C ASN A 354 25.54 -8.34 4.27
N ILE A 355 26.03 -9.55 4.49
CA ILE A 355 26.97 -9.82 5.59
C ILE A 355 28.24 -8.98 5.39
N SER A 356 28.67 -8.30 6.43
CA SER A 356 29.76 -7.34 6.39
C SER A 356 30.50 -7.28 7.72
N ASN A 357 31.60 -6.53 7.76
CA ASN A 357 32.36 -6.25 8.99
C ASN A 357 31.90 -4.93 9.61
N GLU A 358 32.12 -4.75 10.89
CA GLU A 358 31.83 -3.51 11.61
C GLU A 358 32.44 -2.29 10.91
N LYS A 359 31.69 -1.17 10.86
CA LYS A 359 32.07 0.09 10.20
C LYS A 359 32.22 0.04 8.68
N ALA A 360 31.91 -1.08 8.04
CA ALA A 360 31.82 -1.09 6.59
C ALA A 360 30.65 -0.22 6.10
N PRO A 361 30.81 0.52 5.00
CA PRO A 361 29.68 1.21 4.37
C PRO A 361 28.64 0.18 3.95
N VAL A 362 27.36 0.44 4.25
CA VAL A 362 26.25 -0.43 3.90
C VAL A 362 25.21 0.29 3.06
N ARG A 363 24.47 -0.48 2.29
CA ARG A 363 23.36 0.04 1.52
C ARG A 363 22.18 0.39 2.44
N ARG A 364 21.56 1.56 2.23
CA ARG A 364 20.37 1.99 2.97
C ARG A 364 19.10 1.18 2.72
N VAL A 365 19.12 0.23 1.78
CA VAL A 365 17.95 -0.58 1.44
C VAL A 365 17.94 -1.83 2.31
N GLN A 366 17.25 -1.73 3.43
CA GLN A 366 17.10 -2.80 4.40
C GLN A 366 15.62 -3.19 4.52
N THR A 367 15.33 -4.32 5.15
CA THR A 367 13.96 -4.82 5.30
C THR A 367 13.14 -3.89 6.19
N PRO A 368 12.00 -3.33 5.70
CA PRO A 368 11.15 -2.46 6.49
C PRO A 368 10.71 -3.13 7.80
N GLY A 369 10.66 -2.36 8.88
CA GLY A 369 10.28 -2.83 10.21
C GLY A 369 11.40 -3.51 11.01
N MET A 370 12.58 -3.73 10.41
CA MET A 370 13.73 -4.37 11.09
C MET A 370 14.79 -3.38 11.56
N LEU A 371 14.58 -2.07 11.37
CA LEU A 371 15.59 -1.05 11.61
C LEU A 371 15.17 -0.04 12.63
N ASN A 372 16.11 0.39 13.47
CA ASN A 372 16.00 1.62 14.22
C ASN A 372 16.31 2.81 13.30
N GLN A 373 15.25 3.47 12.79
CA GLN A 373 15.37 4.59 11.85
C GLN A 373 15.91 5.89 12.49
N ASP A 374 16.12 5.93 13.80
CA ASP A 374 16.68 7.08 14.52
C ASP A 374 18.22 7.03 14.56
N THR A 375 18.84 5.95 14.05
CA THR A 375 20.30 5.76 14.03
C THR A 375 20.87 5.94 12.63
N ASP A 376 22.21 6.11 12.55
CA ASP A 376 22.88 6.14 11.23
C ASP A 376 22.87 4.75 10.60
N LEU A 377 22.18 4.65 9.47
CA LEU A 377 22.01 3.42 8.68
C LEU A 377 23.03 3.31 7.54
N SER A 378 23.99 4.24 7.44
CA SER A 378 24.99 4.26 6.35
C SER A 378 26.21 3.38 6.63
N ILE A 379 26.38 2.96 7.88
CA ILE A 379 27.53 2.16 8.35
C ILE A 379 27.00 0.93 9.08
N ALA A 380 27.62 -0.23 8.82
CA ALA A 380 27.36 -1.45 9.55
C ALA A 380 27.72 -1.28 11.03
N ASN A 381 26.82 -1.62 11.93
CA ASN A 381 27.07 -1.61 13.36
C ASN A 381 26.26 -2.73 14.05
N ILE A 382 26.80 -3.24 15.14
CA ILE A 382 26.23 -4.36 15.89
C ILE A 382 24.89 -4.00 16.55
N GLN A 383 24.67 -2.71 16.86
CA GLN A 383 23.44 -2.21 17.47
C GLN A 383 22.25 -2.42 16.56
N GLN A 384 22.43 -2.33 15.23
CA GLN A 384 21.36 -2.62 14.27
C GLN A 384 20.97 -4.10 14.26
N ASP A 385 21.94 -5.00 14.36
CA ASP A 385 21.66 -6.44 14.45
C ASP A 385 20.89 -6.78 15.74
N TYR A 386 21.20 -6.14 16.87
CA TYR A 386 20.42 -6.31 18.11
C TYR A 386 19.00 -5.82 17.97
N PHE A 387 18.80 -4.62 17.41
CA PHE A 387 17.46 -4.11 17.16
C PHE A 387 16.68 -5.03 16.22
N ALA A 388 17.29 -5.42 15.11
CA ALA A 388 16.67 -6.31 14.13
C ALA A 388 16.32 -7.68 14.74
N LEU A 389 17.17 -8.24 15.61
CA LEU A 389 16.88 -9.50 16.32
C LEU A 389 15.64 -9.37 17.21
N GLY A 390 15.51 -8.28 17.96
CA GLY A 390 14.30 -8.00 18.73
C GLY A 390 13.04 -8.01 17.86
N MET A 391 13.11 -7.33 16.70
CA MET A 391 12.02 -7.27 15.73
C MET A 391 11.74 -8.63 15.06
N VAL A 392 12.76 -9.41 14.75
CA VAL A 392 12.64 -10.79 14.22
C VAL A 392 11.94 -11.68 15.25
N ALA A 393 12.32 -11.60 16.52
CA ALA A 393 11.67 -12.38 17.57
C ALA A 393 10.19 -12.04 17.69
N ILE A 394 9.84 -10.74 17.70
CA ILE A 394 8.45 -10.30 17.68
C ILE A 394 7.73 -10.90 16.45
N ALA A 395 8.30 -10.76 15.26
CA ALA A 395 7.67 -11.24 14.03
C ALA A 395 7.43 -12.76 14.04
N ILE A 396 8.35 -13.56 14.56
CA ILE A 396 8.20 -15.01 14.68
C ILE A 396 7.11 -15.37 15.69
N LEU A 397 7.07 -14.70 16.86
CA LEU A 397 6.09 -14.99 17.91
C LEU A 397 4.67 -14.63 17.49
N ILE A 398 4.46 -13.42 16.97
CA ILE A 398 3.13 -12.93 16.59
C ILE A 398 2.71 -13.32 15.16
N GLY A 399 3.64 -13.75 14.30
CA GLY A 399 3.36 -14.24 12.95
C GLY A 399 3.38 -13.20 11.83
N HIS A 400 3.77 -11.95 12.09
CA HIS A 400 3.94 -10.92 11.06
C HIS A 400 4.92 -9.84 11.49
N VAL A 401 5.47 -9.13 10.49
CA VAL A 401 6.39 -8.00 10.72
C VAL A 401 5.60 -6.78 11.16
N LEU A 402 6.01 -6.18 12.28
CA LEU A 402 5.42 -4.92 12.74
C LEU A 402 5.97 -3.74 11.93
N PRO A 403 5.11 -2.85 11.43
CA PRO A 403 5.57 -1.61 10.86
C PRO A 403 6.08 -0.68 11.96
N VAL A 404 7.37 -0.40 11.94
CA VAL A 404 7.99 0.60 12.82
C VAL A 404 8.31 1.85 12.01
N SER A 405 7.76 2.98 12.42
CA SER A 405 8.05 4.28 11.81
C SER A 405 9.19 4.98 12.57
N LYS A 406 9.83 5.94 11.87
CA LYS A 406 10.82 6.83 12.47
C LYS A 406 10.27 7.51 13.73
N GLY A 407 11.13 7.84 14.66
CA GLY A 407 10.79 8.64 15.84
C GLY A 407 10.21 10.00 15.46
N ASP A 408 9.38 10.55 16.32
CA ASP A 408 8.76 11.86 16.17
C ASP A 408 9.08 12.75 17.39
N GLY A 409 9.92 13.75 17.19
CA GLY A 409 10.33 14.67 18.25
C GLY A 409 9.19 15.53 18.81
N LYS A 410 8.16 15.85 17.99
CA LYS A 410 6.99 16.61 18.44
C LYS A 410 6.07 15.75 19.33
N LEU A 411 6.05 14.43 19.12
CA LEU A 411 5.36 13.47 19.98
C LEU A 411 6.22 13.01 21.17
N ASN A 412 7.48 13.34 21.18
CA ASN A 412 8.48 12.84 22.13
C ASN A 412 8.53 11.29 22.14
N LEU A 413 8.49 10.69 20.95
CA LEU A 413 8.54 9.25 20.73
C LEU A 413 9.69 8.89 19.78
N SER A 414 10.73 8.22 20.30
CA SER A 414 11.72 7.56 19.45
C SER A 414 11.17 6.29 18.80
N SER A 415 11.83 5.78 17.74
CA SER A 415 11.51 4.46 17.17
C SER A 415 11.53 3.37 18.24
N MET A 416 12.50 3.39 19.14
CA MET A 416 12.60 2.45 20.26
C MET A 416 11.39 2.53 21.18
N GLN A 417 10.97 3.73 21.56
CA GLN A 417 9.81 3.92 22.43
C GLN A 417 8.52 3.43 21.77
N LYS A 418 8.35 3.66 20.46
CA LYS A 418 7.23 3.12 19.71
C LYS A 418 7.18 1.59 19.77
N VAL A 419 8.32 0.92 19.58
CA VAL A 419 8.41 -0.56 19.68
C VAL A 419 8.08 -1.04 21.10
N MET A 420 8.64 -0.38 22.13
CA MET A 420 8.36 -0.75 23.52
C MET A 420 6.87 -0.66 23.87
N LEU A 421 6.16 0.38 23.39
CA LEU A 421 4.72 0.52 23.58
C LEU A 421 3.93 -0.62 22.90
N VAL A 422 4.32 -1.00 21.68
CA VAL A 422 3.67 -2.11 20.97
C VAL A 422 3.90 -3.44 21.69
N ILE A 423 5.10 -3.68 22.25
CA ILE A 423 5.39 -4.88 23.04
C ILE A 423 4.51 -4.94 24.29
N ASP A 424 4.35 -3.84 25.00
CA ASP A 424 3.51 -3.80 26.21
C ASP A 424 2.05 -4.11 25.86
N LEU A 425 1.53 -3.54 24.77
CA LEU A 425 0.18 -3.83 24.28
C LEU A 425 0.01 -5.28 23.79
N ALA A 426 1.06 -5.87 23.21
CA ALA A 426 1.05 -7.28 22.81
C ALA A 426 1.00 -8.24 24.02
N VAL A 427 1.53 -7.83 25.17
CA VAL A 427 1.35 -8.58 26.42
C VAL A 427 -0.09 -8.46 26.93
N GLU A 428 -0.69 -7.27 26.87
CA GLU A 428 -2.09 -7.08 27.28
C GLU A 428 -3.10 -7.82 26.40
N SER A 429 -2.75 -8.06 25.12
CA SER A 429 -3.59 -8.82 24.18
C SER A 429 -3.31 -10.33 24.16
N ASP A 430 -2.44 -10.81 25.04
CA ASP A 430 -2.00 -12.22 25.13
C ASP A 430 -1.22 -12.72 23.87
N ASP A 431 -0.75 -11.83 23.03
CA ASP A 431 0.10 -12.17 21.86
C ASP A 431 1.54 -12.48 22.27
N LEU A 432 2.01 -11.88 23.37
CA LEU A 432 3.30 -12.14 23.98
C LEU A 432 3.14 -12.46 25.47
N THR A 433 3.91 -13.43 25.95
CA THR A 433 4.02 -13.64 27.42
C THR A 433 4.87 -12.54 28.06
N PRO A 434 4.70 -12.24 29.38
CA PRO A 434 5.56 -11.30 30.10
C PRO A 434 7.05 -11.65 30.01
N TYR A 435 7.36 -12.94 29.99
CA TYR A 435 8.72 -13.44 29.85
C TYR A 435 9.32 -13.15 28.46
N GLN A 436 8.59 -13.44 27.40
CA GLN A 436 9.01 -13.12 26.00
C GLN A 436 9.21 -11.61 25.83
N SER A 437 8.28 -10.81 26.34
CA SER A 437 8.37 -9.35 26.34
C SER A 437 9.64 -8.86 27.06
N SER A 438 9.95 -9.39 28.24
CA SER A 438 11.13 -8.99 29.02
C SER A 438 12.42 -9.31 28.27
N TRP A 439 12.52 -10.50 27.67
CA TRP A 439 13.67 -10.88 26.88
C TRP A 439 13.84 -9.97 25.65
N ILE A 440 12.75 -9.73 24.88
CA ILE A 440 12.79 -8.85 23.70
C ILE A 440 13.24 -7.43 24.10
N LYS A 441 12.71 -6.89 25.19
CA LYS A 441 13.11 -5.56 25.70
C LYS A 441 14.58 -5.50 26.10
N ILE A 442 15.13 -6.58 26.66
CA ILE A 442 16.59 -6.68 26.96
C ILE A 442 17.39 -6.60 25.67
N VAL A 443 17.05 -7.42 24.66
CA VAL A 443 17.76 -7.43 23.37
C VAL A 443 17.66 -6.07 22.68
N LEU A 444 16.50 -5.44 22.66
CA LEU A 444 16.32 -4.10 22.10
C LEU A 444 17.16 -3.04 22.83
N LYS A 445 17.25 -3.10 24.18
CA LYS A 445 18.10 -2.19 24.97
C LYS A 445 19.60 -2.39 24.68
N MET A 446 20.04 -3.59 24.28
CA MET A 446 21.42 -3.79 23.84
C MET A 446 21.77 -2.91 22.60
N SER A 447 20.77 -2.59 21.76
CA SER A 447 20.98 -1.70 20.62
C SER A 447 21.25 -0.23 21.00
N GLU A 448 20.98 0.17 22.23
CA GLU A 448 21.28 1.51 22.77
C GLU A 448 22.63 1.56 23.50
N SER A 449 23.28 0.39 23.68
CA SER A 449 24.56 0.29 24.39
C SER A 449 25.72 0.75 23.51
N THR A 450 26.66 1.46 24.08
CA THR A 450 27.92 1.84 23.41
C THR A 450 28.98 0.73 23.40
N GLN A 451 28.72 -0.43 24.02
CA GLN A 451 29.62 -1.56 24.03
C GLN A 451 29.60 -2.28 22.69
N THR A 452 30.76 -2.63 22.18
CA THR A 452 30.96 -3.14 20.80
C THR A 452 30.62 -4.61 20.63
N SER A 453 30.57 -5.42 21.69
CA SER A 453 30.18 -6.82 21.60
C SER A 453 29.65 -7.30 22.94
N GLN A 454 28.41 -7.71 22.97
CA GLN A 454 27.76 -8.35 24.11
C GLN A 454 27.20 -9.69 23.68
N ASN A 455 27.38 -10.72 24.51
CA ASN A 455 26.73 -11.98 24.27
C ASN A 455 25.21 -11.84 24.47
N ILE A 456 24.43 -12.14 23.43
CA ILE A 456 22.96 -12.06 23.49
C ILE A 456 22.46 -13.18 24.39
N PRO A 457 21.64 -12.89 25.43
CA PRO A 457 21.13 -13.92 26.33
C PRO A 457 20.16 -14.88 25.60
N MET A 458 20.15 -16.14 26.01
CA MET A 458 19.22 -17.11 25.46
C MET A 458 17.80 -16.87 25.98
N LEU A 459 16.79 -17.09 25.12
CA LEU A 459 15.38 -16.89 25.48
C LEU A 459 14.89 -17.81 26.62
N LEU A 460 15.49 -19.00 26.83
CA LEU A 460 15.08 -19.99 27.84
C LEU A 460 15.79 -19.83 29.20
N GLU A 461 16.61 -18.82 29.37
CA GLU A 461 17.17 -18.53 30.68
C GLU A 461 16.09 -17.89 31.55
N ASP A 462 15.60 -18.63 32.56
CA ASP A 462 14.56 -18.21 33.49
C ASP A 462 15.04 -16.98 34.28
N ARG A 463 14.64 -15.79 33.82
CA ARG A 463 14.88 -14.53 34.51
C ARG A 463 13.56 -14.05 35.09
N SER A 464 13.43 -14.19 36.37
CA SER A 464 12.23 -13.82 37.16
C SER A 464 11.91 -12.35 37.20
N GLU A 465 12.69 -11.46 36.59
CA GLU A 465 12.45 -10.02 36.57
C GLU A 465 11.66 -9.61 35.32
N SER A 466 10.36 -9.39 35.51
CA SER A 466 9.56 -8.67 34.52
C SER A 466 9.94 -7.19 34.47
N LEU A 467 10.39 -6.70 33.32
CA LEU A 467 10.61 -5.27 33.14
C LEU A 467 9.25 -4.52 33.22
N PRO A 468 9.19 -3.39 33.95
CA PRO A 468 7.94 -2.65 34.11
C PRO A 468 7.36 -2.20 32.77
N SER A 469 6.02 -2.17 32.67
CA SER A 469 5.30 -1.63 31.53
C SER A 469 5.59 -0.14 31.38
N THR A 470 5.78 0.29 30.15
CA THR A 470 5.97 1.71 29.79
C THR A 470 4.64 2.45 29.59
N LEU A 471 3.52 1.71 29.48
CA LEU A 471 2.18 2.26 29.20
C LEU A 471 1.66 3.21 30.28
N SER A 472 1.94 2.91 31.57
CA SER A 472 1.41 3.68 32.69
C SER A 472 1.99 5.11 32.82
N ASN A 473 3.10 5.40 32.15
CA ASN A 473 3.83 6.65 32.26
C ASN A 473 3.69 7.58 31.03
N HIS A 474 2.96 7.16 29.97
CA HIS A 474 2.78 7.99 28.78
C HIS A 474 1.40 8.67 28.78
N SER A 475 1.37 9.95 29.13
CA SER A 475 0.27 10.86 28.77
C SER A 475 0.69 11.65 27.53
N PHE A 476 0.05 11.39 26.40
CA PHE A 476 0.27 12.19 25.20
C PHE A 476 -0.48 13.52 25.32
N SER A 477 0.26 14.65 25.39
CA SER A 477 -0.30 15.99 25.27
C SER A 477 -0.04 16.53 23.86
N TYR A 478 -0.63 15.92 22.85
CA TYR A 478 -0.51 16.37 21.46
C TYR A 478 -1.77 17.09 21.02
N ASP A 479 -1.61 18.25 20.38
CA ASP A 479 -2.74 19.05 19.88
C ASP A 479 -3.14 18.63 18.47
N PHE A 480 -3.94 17.56 18.40
CA PHE A 480 -4.49 17.05 17.13
C PHE A 480 -5.39 18.08 16.43
N HIS A 481 -6.06 18.97 17.18
CA HIS A 481 -6.87 20.03 16.60
C HIS A 481 -6.03 21.03 15.81
N LYS A 482 -4.91 21.45 16.40
CA LYS A 482 -3.97 22.36 15.72
C LYS A 482 -3.42 21.73 14.44
N GLU A 483 -2.98 20.48 14.51
CA GLU A 483 -2.41 19.77 13.37
C GLU A 483 -3.41 19.65 12.22
N ILE A 484 -4.66 19.25 12.49
CA ILE A 484 -5.68 19.09 11.44
C ILE A 484 -6.08 20.45 10.82
N ILE A 485 -6.08 21.52 11.59
CA ILE A 485 -6.32 22.89 11.08
C ILE A 485 -5.21 23.29 10.10
N GLU A 486 -3.94 23.00 10.42
CA GLU A 486 -2.80 23.28 9.53
C GLU A 486 -2.92 22.49 8.22
N ILE A 487 -3.18 21.17 8.29
CA ILE A 487 -3.37 20.30 7.13
C ILE A 487 -4.54 20.78 6.25
N THR A 488 -5.69 21.08 6.85
CA THR A 488 -6.88 21.53 6.09
C THR A 488 -6.68 22.90 5.45
N ASN A 489 -5.94 23.79 6.10
CA ASN A 489 -5.59 25.10 5.52
C ASN A 489 -4.64 24.96 4.32
N ASP A 490 -3.68 24.05 4.39
CA ASP A 490 -2.79 23.77 3.26
C ASP A 490 -3.58 23.22 2.06
N LEU A 491 -4.47 22.25 2.29
CA LEU A 491 -5.31 21.69 1.23
C LEU A 491 -6.20 22.75 0.53
N LEU A 492 -6.72 23.72 1.28
CA LEU A 492 -7.50 24.83 0.73
C LEU A 492 -6.70 25.77 -0.19
N ASN A 493 -5.38 25.74 -0.13
CA ASN A 493 -4.50 26.56 -0.95
C ASN A 493 -3.91 25.79 -2.15
N ARG A 494 -4.21 24.49 -2.29
CA ARG A 494 -3.73 23.67 -3.41
C ARG A 494 -4.57 23.92 -4.66
N THR A 495 -3.96 23.66 -5.82
CA THR A 495 -4.64 23.65 -7.11
C THR A 495 -5.20 22.27 -7.42
N VAL A 496 -6.32 22.24 -8.11
CA VAL A 496 -6.94 21.01 -8.61
C VAL A 496 -6.16 20.49 -9.80
N ASP A 497 -5.82 19.20 -9.79
CA ASP A 497 -5.14 18.55 -10.89
C ASP A 497 -6.10 18.18 -12.05
N LYS A 498 -5.57 17.69 -13.14
CA LYS A 498 -6.35 17.24 -14.32
C LYS A 498 -7.31 16.07 -14.07
N HIS A 499 -7.22 15.43 -12.93
CA HIS A 499 -8.10 14.35 -12.48
C HIS A 499 -9.14 14.82 -11.45
N GLY A 500 -9.22 16.14 -11.22
CA GLY A 500 -10.16 16.73 -10.28
C GLY A 500 -9.76 16.57 -8.80
N ARG A 501 -8.48 16.34 -8.49
CA ARG A 501 -7.99 16.07 -7.13
C ARG A 501 -7.11 17.19 -6.59
N ILE A 502 -7.17 17.43 -5.28
CA ILE A 502 -6.32 18.41 -4.55
C ILE A 502 -5.22 17.70 -3.74
N ALA A 503 -5.31 16.41 -3.57
CA ALA A 503 -4.33 15.58 -2.90
C ALA A 503 -4.32 14.17 -3.50
N LYS A 504 -3.23 13.45 -3.33
CA LYS A 504 -3.15 12.05 -3.71
C LYS A 504 -4.11 11.21 -2.89
N SER A 505 -4.72 10.26 -3.56
CA SER A 505 -5.53 9.20 -2.97
C SER A 505 -4.78 7.87 -2.96
N SER A 506 -5.37 6.86 -2.32
CA SER A 506 -4.93 5.47 -2.47
C SER A 506 -5.03 5.04 -3.94
N GLU A 507 -4.31 3.97 -4.32
CA GLU A 507 -4.34 3.46 -5.68
C GLU A 507 -5.77 3.15 -6.16
N PHE A 508 -6.59 2.54 -5.31
CA PHE A 508 -8.01 2.33 -5.57
C PHE A 508 -8.77 3.66 -5.67
N GLY A 509 -8.53 4.58 -4.76
CA GLY A 509 -9.22 5.87 -4.70
C GLY A 509 -9.02 6.73 -5.96
N GLU A 510 -7.90 6.57 -6.68
CA GLU A 510 -7.67 7.26 -7.95
C GLU A 510 -8.62 6.84 -9.08
N PHE A 511 -9.30 5.68 -8.94
CA PHE A 511 -10.31 5.20 -9.90
C PHE A 511 -11.73 5.58 -9.53
N ILE A 512 -11.93 6.08 -8.34
CA ILE A 512 -13.23 6.51 -7.83
C ILE A 512 -13.42 7.99 -8.17
N SER A 513 -14.67 8.43 -8.24
CA SER A 513 -15.00 9.83 -8.50
C SER A 513 -14.21 10.79 -7.58
N PRO A 514 -13.60 11.85 -8.11
CA PRO A 514 -12.92 12.86 -7.32
C PRO A 514 -13.86 13.60 -6.35
N LEU A 515 -15.18 13.47 -6.54
CA LEU A 515 -16.21 14.01 -5.65
C LEU A 515 -16.48 13.11 -4.44
N SER A 516 -15.94 11.87 -4.38
CA SER A 516 -16.28 10.89 -3.36
C SER A 516 -15.95 11.37 -1.93
N ILE A 517 -16.68 10.81 -0.95
CA ILE A 517 -16.40 11.11 0.45
C ILE A 517 -15.23 10.29 0.99
N GLN A 518 -15.09 9.06 0.50
CA GLN A 518 -14.03 8.16 0.93
C GLN A 518 -12.63 8.55 0.41
N HIS A 519 -12.56 9.02 -0.85
CA HIS A 519 -11.29 9.19 -1.57
C HIS A 519 -11.18 10.53 -2.30
N GLY A 520 -12.02 11.52 -2.00
CA GLY A 520 -12.08 12.75 -2.77
C GLY A 520 -12.54 13.97 -2.01
N LEU A 521 -13.00 14.96 -2.78
CA LEU A 521 -13.33 16.30 -2.32
C LEU A 521 -14.34 16.33 -1.17
N ALA A 522 -15.40 15.51 -1.23
CA ALA A 522 -16.43 15.52 -0.20
C ALA A 522 -15.87 15.18 1.19
N GLY A 523 -14.94 14.22 1.29
CA GLY A 523 -14.23 13.91 2.54
C GLY A 523 -13.42 15.10 3.06
N TYR A 524 -12.72 15.81 2.15
CA TYR A 524 -11.95 17.00 2.50
C TYR A 524 -12.86 18.16 2.96
N ILE A 525 -13.97 18.41 2.27
CA ILE A 525 -14.96 19.44 2.65
C ILE A 525 -15.51 19.18 4.05
N VAL A 526 -15.83 17.92 4.39
CA VAL A 526 -16.31 17.56 5.74
C VAL A 526 -15.28 17.93 6.80
N MET A 527 -14.00 17.59 6.59
CA MET A 527 -12.93 17.92 7.52
C MET A 527 -12.72 19.43 7.63
N ILE A 528 -12.69 20.14 6.51
CA ILE A 528 -12.53 21.60 6.48
C ILE A 528 -13.67 22.28 7.23
N ASN A 529 -14.92 21.92 6.96
CA ASN A 529 -16.08 22.51 7.64
C ASN A 529 -16.07 22.28 9.14
N LYS A 530 -15.61 21.12 9.56
CA LYS A 530 -15.59 20.76 10.98
C LYS A 530 -14.52 21.50 11.76
N PHE A 531 -13.32 21.63 11.22
CA PHE A 531 -12.16 22.11 11.94
C PHE A 531 -11.69 23.51 11.53
N TYR A 532 -12.19 24.04 10.42
CA TYR A 532 -11.77 25.32 9.89
C TYR A 532 -12.94 26.26 9.60
N HIS A 533 -13.45 26.93 10.61
CA HIS A 533 -14.57 27.86 10.47
C HIS A 533 -14.23 29.13 9.67
N GLY A 534 -15.08 29.53 8.71
CA GLY A 534 -15.12 30.90 8.18
C GLY A 534 -14.51 31.16 6.82
N ARG A 535 -14.29 30.17 5.92
CA ARG A 535 -13.74 30.40 4.58
C ARG A 535 -14.59 29.82 3.44
N SER A 536 -15.89 30.17 3.46
CA SER A 536 -16.86 29.75 2.43
C SER A 536 -16.37 29.99 1.01
N GLU A 537 -15.72 31.12 0.72
CA GLU A 537 -15.27 31.47 -0.62
C GLU A 537 -14.19 30.55 -1.18
N LYS A 538 -13.19 30.15 -0.38
CA LYS A 538 -12.15 29.20 -0.82
C LYS A 538 -12.74 27.81 -1.10
N ILE A 539 -13.68 27.37 -0.28
CA ILE A 539 -14.38 26.11 -0.49
C ILE A 539 -15.20 26.16 -1.79
N LYS A 540 -15.91 27.26 -2.05
CA LYS A 540 -16.65 27.45 -3.30
C LYS A 540 -15.76 27.39 -4.53
N ASN A 541 -14.63 28.10 -4.51
CA ASN A 541 -13.65 28.07 -5.59
C ASN A 541 -13.14 26.65 -5.85
N LEU A 542 -12.85 25.91 -4.80
CA LEU A 542 -12.40 24.53 -4.91
C LEU A 542 -13.49 23.62 -5.50
N ILE A 543 -14.72 23.74 -5.03
CA ILE A 543 -15.90 23.04 -5.56
C ILE A 543 -16.08 23.31 -7.05
N THR A 544 -16.00 24.58 -7.46
CA THR A 544 -16.15 24.98 -8.86
C THR A 544 -15.07 24.32 -9.73
N GLN A 545 -13.80 24.41 -9.34
CA GLN A 545 -12.70 23.81 -10.10
C GLN A 545 -12.83 22.29 -10.23
N VAL A 546 -13.19 21.59 -9.14
CA VAL A 546 -13.36 20.12 -9.19
C VAL A 546 -14.56 19.73 -10.04
N ASN A 547 -15.67 20.46 -9.97
CA ASN A 547 -16.85 20.20 -10.80
C ASN A 547 -16.55 20.43 -12.29
N GLU A 548 -15.83 21.48 -12.65
CA GLU A 548 -15.41 21.74 -14.03
C GLU A 548 -14.59 20.58 -14.58
N VAL A 549 -13.59 20.09 -13.85
CA VAL A 549 -12.78 18.95 -14.27
C VAL A 549 -13.60 17.66 -14.30
N ASN A 550 -14.44 17.40 -13.28
CA ASN A 550 -15.25 16.19 -13.20
C ASN A 550 -16.24 16.06 -14.37
N ASN A 551 -16.81 17.17 -14.85
CA ASN A 551 -17.70 17.19 -16.01
C ASN A 551 -16.99 16.80 -17.33
N LEU A 552 -15.68 16.86 -17.39
CA LEU A 552 -14.86 16.46 -18.54
C LEU A 552 -14.38 15.00 -18.46
N LEU A 553 -14.54 14.35 -17.31
CA LEU A 553 -14.13 12.98 -17.09
C LEU A 553 -15.22 11.99 -17.56
N ALA A 554 -14.81 10.77 -17.87
CA ALA A 554 -15.76 9.69 -18.12
C ALA A 554 -16.52 9.33 -16.83
N PRO A 555 -17.77 8.85 -16.90
CA PRO A 555 -18.51 8.38 -15.73
C PRO A 555 -17.70 7.33 -14.94
N PHE A 556 -17.77 7.42 -13.63
CA PHE A 556 -17.11 6.52 -12.70
C PHE A 556 -18.05 5.38 -12.30
N GLU A 557 -17.47 4.23 -11.94
CA GLU A 557 -18.22 3.18 -11.28
C GLU A 557 -18.72 3.70 -9.91
N TYR A 558 -19.95 3.34 -9.53
CA TYR A 558 -20.62 3.79 -8.30
C TYR A 558 -20.79 5.32 -8.18
N GLU A 559 -20.94 6.02 -9.31
CA GLU A 559 -20.94 7.48 -9.37
C GLU A 559 -22.05 8.14 -8.52
N ASN A 560 -23.18 7.46 -8.28
CA ASN A 560 -24.28 7.97 -7.46
C ASN A 560 -24.25 7.51 -5.99
N SER A 561 -23.31 6.65 -5.63
CA SER A 561 -23.24 6.03 -4.29
C SER A 561 -22.91 7.01 -3.17
N LEU A 562 -23.16 6.58 -1.92
CA LEU A 562 -22.87 7.37 -0.74
C LEU A 562 -21.36 7.49 -0.48
N LEU A 563 -20.60 6.40 -0.61
CA LEU A 563 -19.19 6.43 -0.28
C LEU A 563 -18.31 6.93 -1.42
N PHE A 564 -18.65 6.61 -2.67
CA PHE A 564 -17.78 6.86 -3.81
C PHE A 564 -18.31 7.88 -4.82
N GLY A 565 -19.49 8.47 -4.56
CA GLY A 565 -20.15 9.27 -5.57
C GLY A 565 -20.91 10.50 -5.07
N ARG A 566 -21.91 10.89 -5.89
CA ARG A 566 -22.69 12.11 -5.74
C ARG A 566 -23.49 12.19 -4.44
N SER A 567 -23.97 11.08 -3.90
CA SER A 567 -24.73 11.07 -2.64
C SER A 567 -23.87 11.51 -1.45
N GLY A 568 -22.61 11.06 -1.38
CA GLY A 568 -21.65 11.55 -0.38
C GLY A 568 -21.28 13.01 -0.59
N TYR A 569 -21.18 13.44 -1.84
CA TYR A 569 -20.92 14.83 -2.17
C TYR A 569 -22.09 15.73 -1.76
N LEU A 570 -23.34 15.31 -2.04
CA LEU A 570 -24.54 15.99 -1.54
C LEU A 570 -24.51 16.14 -0.01
N TRP A 571 -24.15 15.04 0.71
CA TRP A 571 -24.02 15.07 2.16
C TRP A 571 -23.04 16.17 2.64
N SER A 572 -21.88 16.27 2.01
CA SER A 572 -20.86 17.27 2.36
C SER A 572 -21.31 18.69 2.09
N LEU A 573 -22.00 18.95 0.98
CA LEU A 573 -22.53 20.27 0.62
C LEU A 573 -23.63 20.73 1.58
N ILE A 574 -24.55 19.83 1.96
CA ILE A 574 -25.60 20.13 2.95
C ILE A 574 -24.96 20.45 4.31
N THR A 575 -23.95 19.69 4.71
CA THR A 575 -23.22 19.96 5.96
C THR A 575 -22.52 21.33 5.91
N THR A 576 -22.00 21.73 4.74
CA THR A 576 -21.42 23.06 4.52
C THR A 576 -22.47 24.15 4.63
N PHE A 577 -23.65 23.94 4.03
CA PHE A 577 -24.76 24.88 4.14
C PHE A 577 -25.24 25.05 5.59
N GLU A 578 -25.35 23.95 6.36
CA GLU A 578 -25.74 24.01 7.78
C GLU A 578 -24.79 24.85 8.64
N THR A 579 -23.51 24.91 8.25
CA THR A 579 -22.47 25.65 8.98
C THR A 579 -22.29 27.08 8.48
N SER A 580 -22.40 27.33 7.16
CA SER A 580 -22.16 28.62 6.53
C SER A 580 -23.43 29.46 6.32
N THR A 581 -24.60 28.82 6.21
CA THR A 581 -25.88 29.40 5.79
C THR A 581 -25.85 30.09 4.41
N ASP A 582 -24.88 29.79 3.59
CA ASP A 582 -24.64 30.40 2.28
C ASP A 582 -25.49 29.70 1.19
N PRO A 583 -26.43 30.45 0.54
CA PRO A 583 -27.40 29.85 -0.37
C PRO A 583 -26.78 29.25 -1.66
N ASP A 584 -25.55 29.64 -2.03
CA ASP A 584 -24.90 29.10 -3.22
C ASP A 584 -24.71 27.58 -3.12
N TYR A 585 -24.51 27.03 -1.89
CA TYR A 585 -24.43 25.59 -1.70
C TYR A 585 -25.74 24.86 -2.00
N LEU A 586 -26.89 25.51 -1.81
CA LEU A 586 -28.20 24.94 -2.13
C LEU A 586 -28.37 24.74 -3.63
N PHE A 587 -27.90 25.67 -4.44
CA PHE A 587 -27.94 25.54 -5.89
C PHE A 587 -27.21 24.29 -6.38
N PHE A 588 -26.02 23.98 -5.82
CA PHE A 588 -25.33 22.75 -6.13
C PHE A 588 -26.09 21.52 -5.61
N CYS A 589 -26.69 21.60 -4.43
CA CYS A 589 -27.48 20.49 -3.86
C CYS A 589 -28.68 20.16 -4.74
N GLU A 590 -29.45 21.13 -5.20
CA GLU A 590 -30.66 20.94 -6.03
C GLU A 590 -30.34 20.18 -7.32
N GLN A 591 -29.25 20.54 -8.01
CA GLN A 591 -28.82 19.84 -9.23
C GLN A 591 -28.48 18.36 -8.96
N ILE A 592 -27.79 18.08 -7.83
CA ILE A 592 -27.40 16.72 -7.46
C ILE A 592 -28.66 15.92 -7.07
N VAL A 593 -29.56 16.50 -6.29
CA VAL A 593 -30.82 15.86 -5.86
C VAL A 593 -31.64 15.43 -7.06
N GLN A 594 -31.84 16.35 -8.03
CA GLN A 594 -32.58 16.03 -9.25
C GLN A 594 -31.94 14.86 -10.00
N ASN A 595 -30.62 14.91 -10.19
CA ASN A 595 -29.89 13.83 -10.87
C ASN A 595 -30.01 12.49 -10.14
N LEU A 596 -29.89 12.48 -8.81
CA LEU A 596 -30.00 11.26 -8.00
C LEU A 596 -31.40 10.65 -8.11
N MET A 597 -32.46 11.46 -8.09
CA MET A 597 -33.84 10.97 -8.26
C MET A 597 -34.07 10.38 -9.66
N GLU A 598 -33.56 11.04 -10.70
CA GLU A 598 -33.66 10.55 -12.09
C GLU A 598 -32.93 9.24 -12.30
N GLN A 599 -31.73 9.10 -11.72
CA GLN A 599 -30.87 7.93 -11.92
C GLN A 599 -31.14 6.78 -10.94
N TYR A 600 -31.92 6.98 -9.90
CA TYR A 600 -32.19 6.00 -8.84
C TYR A 600 -32.62 4.62 -9.35
N LYS A 601 -33.51 4.58 -10.34
CA LYS A 601 -34.02 3.32 -10.91
C LYS A 601 -32.97 2.52 -11.68
N ASN A 602 -31.90 3.20 -12.13
CA ASN A 602 -30.81 2.59 -12.86
C ASN A 602 -29.80 1.90 -11.93
N GLU A 603 -29.84 2.24 -10.63
CA GLU A 603 -28.94 1.65 -9.65
C GLU A 603 -29.33 0.19 -9.35
N LYS A 604 -28.36 -0.70 -9.48
CA LYS A 604 -28.57 -2.14 -9.27
C LYS A 604 -28.31 -2.58 -7.83
N CYS A 605 -27.37 -1.91 -7.18
CA CYS A 605 -26.97 -2.18 -5.80
C CYS A 605 -27.97 -1.53 -4.84
N VAL A 606 -28.28 -2.20 -3.73
CA VAL A 606 -29.25 -1.67 -2.73
C VAL A 606 -28.55 -1.29 -1.42
N ASP A 607 -27.30 -1.68 -1.19
CA ASP A 607 -26.61 -1.52 0.08
C ASP A 607 -26.42 -0.05 0.52
N PHE A 608 -25.89 0.13 1.73
CA PHE A 608 -25.62 1.44 2.33
C PHE A 608 -24.49 2.18 1.61
N ALA A 609 -23.41 1.48 1.27
CA ALA A 609 -22.19 2.09 0.78
C ALA A 609 -22.26 2.50 -0.69
N LEU A 610 -22.75 1.60 -1.53
CA LEU A 610 -22.69 1.69 -3.00
C LEU A 610 -24.04 1.88 -3.66
N GLY A 611 -25.14 1.67 -2.92
CA GLY A 611 -26.42 1.47 -3.50
C GLY A 611 -27.52 2.44 -3.08
N LYS A 612 -28.76 2.03 -3.38
CA LYS A 612 -30.00 2.80 -3.20
C LYS A 612 -30.23 3.28 -1.77
N ALA A 613 -29.87 2.48 -0.75
CA ALA A 613 -30.03 2.85 0.65
C ALA A 613 -29.21 4.09 1.02
N GLY A 614 -27.95 4.15 0.55
CA GLY A 614 -27.11 5.34 0.74
C GLY A 614 -27.64 6.58 0.01
N ILE A 615 -28.22 6.41 -1.18
CA ILE A 615 -28.86 7.50 -1.94
C ILE A 615 -30.04 8.05 -1.12
N LEU A 616 -30.96 7.18 -0.66
CA LEU A 616 -32.10 7.62 0.14
C LEU A 616 -31.66 8.32 1.44
N LEU A 617 -30.61 7.82 2.10
CA LEU A 617 -30.07 8.46 3.30
C LEU A 617 -29.61 9.90 3.02
N SER A 618 -28.92 10.13 1.90
CA SER A 618 -28.47 11.47 1.53
C SER A 618 -29.64 12.40 1.15
N LEU A 619 -30.67 11.86 0.50
CA LEU A 619 -31.91 12.61 0.25
C LEU A 619 -32.68 12.93 1.54
N MET A 620 -32.72 12.01 2.51
CA MET A 620 -33.27 12.28 3.84
C MET A 620 -32.48 13.39 4.57
N LYS A 621 -31.15 13.41 4.43
CA LYS A 621 -30.33 14.51 4.96
C LYS A 621 -30.69 15.84 4.32
N TYR A 622 -30.87 15.89 3.01
CA TYR A 622 -31.32 17.08 2.28
C TYR A 622 -32.69 17.54 2.77
N SER A 623 -33.69 16.64 2.80
CA SER A 623 -35.06 16.96 3.26
C SER A 623 -35.12 17.39 4.73
N SER A 624 -34.19 16.92 5.59
CA SER A 624 -34.10 17.35 6.99
C SER A 624 -33.69 18.81 7.16
N VAL A 625 -33.11 19.42 6.14
CA VAL A 625 -32.61 20.81 6.13
C VAL A 625 -33.45 21.70 5.24
N ILE A 626 -33.90 21.19 4.10
CA ILE A 626 -34.67 21.87 3.07
C ILE A 626 -36.05 21.22 2.99
N GLU A 627 -37.12 22.02 3.17
CA GLU A 627 -38.50 21.52 3.03
C GLU A 627 -38.83 21.37 1.53
N ASP A 628 -38.62 20.13 1.01
CA ASP A 628 -38.94 19.79 -0.37
C ASP A 628 -39.93 18.61 -0.42
N VAL A 629 -41.18 18.93 -0.74
CA VAL A 629 -42.28 17.95 -0.78
C VAL A 629 -42.03 16.87 -1.83
N GLN A 630 -41.38 17.18 -2.95
CA GLN A 630 -41.12 16.19 -4.02
C GLN A 630 -40.08 15.16 -3.57
N VAL A 631 -39.03 15.62 -2.89
CA VAL A 631 -38.01 14.72 -2.32
C VAL A 631 -38.60 13.85 -1.23
N ASP A 632 -39.48 14.39 -0.36
CA ASP A 632 -40.15 13.63 0.69
C ASP A 632 -41.08 12.55 0.13
N LEU A 633 -41.82 12.87 -0.93
CA LEU A 633 -42.66 11.88 -1.63
C LEU A 633 -41.82 10.80 -2.28
N PHE A 634 -40.74 11.20 -2.94
CA PHE A 634 -39.81 10.24 -3.57
C PHE A 634 -39.22 9.26 -2.56
N ILE A 635 -38.77 9.76 -1.39
CA ILE A 635 -38.23 8.91 -0.33
C ILE A 635 -39.29 7.90 0.16
N LYS A 636 -40.54 8.38 0.42
CA LYS A 636 -41.64 7.51 0.89
C LYS A 636 -42.03 6.45 -0.13
N GLU A 637 -42.00 6.77 -1.40
CA GLU A 637 -42.29 5.81 -2.47
C GLU A 637 -41.23 4.72 -2.64
N ASN A 638 -39.97 5.02 -2.29
CA ASN A 638 -38.83 4.12 -2.55
C ASN A 638 -38.28 3.42 -1.31
N ILE A 639 -38.65 3.82 -0.09
CA ILE A 639 -38.13 3.19 1.15
C ILE A 639 -38.59 1.74 1.30
N GLU A 640 -39.74 1.36 0.74
CA GLU A 640 -40.24 -0.02 0.78
C GLU A 640 -39.31 -0.98 0.03
N GLU A 641 -38.66 -0.54 -1.05
CA GLU A 641 -37.62 -1.32 -1.74
C GLU A 641 -36.46 -1.70 -0.82
N ILE A 642 -36.05 -0.76 0.03
CA ILE A 642 -34.99 -1.02 1.02
C ILE A 642 -35.48 -2.03 2.05
N PHE A 643 -36.72 -1.92 2.53
CA PHE A 643 -37.29 -2.88 3.48
C PHE A 643 -37.45 -4.28 2.87
N ASN A 644 -37.88 -4.40 1.62
CA ASN A 644 -37.99 -5.66 0.91
C ASN A 644 -36.60 -6.32 0.77
N SER A 645 -35.58 -5.55 0.41
CA SER A 645 -34.22 -6.05 0.35
C SER A 645 -33.69 -6.46 1.73
N PHE A 646 -33.93 -5.66 2.76
CA PHE A 646 -33.60 -5.98 4.15
C PHE A 646 -34.27 -7.28 4.59
N SER A 647 -35.53 -7.55 4.21
CA SER A 647 -36.27 -8.73 4.60
C SER A 647 -35.79 -10.00 3.89
N THR A 648 -35.33 -9.88 2.64
CA THR A 648 -34.97 -11.02 1.77
C THR A 648 -33.47 -11.42 1.87
N ILE A 649 -32.55 -10.51 2.30
CA ILE A 649 -31.14 -10.87 2.48
C ILE A 649 -31.03 -12.01 3.51
N SER A 650 -30.31 -13.06 3.14
CA SER A 650 -29.98 -14.14 4.07
C SER A 650 -29.02 -13.65 5.18
N VAL A 651 -28.85 -14.45 6.21
CA VAL A 651 -27.96 -14.15 7.34
C VAL A 651 -27.03 -15.34 7.60
N ASN A 652 -26.48 -15.91 6.55
CA ASN A 652 -25.67 -17.12 6.61
C ASN A 652 -24.20 -16.84 6.90
N ASN A 653 -23.72 -15.64 6.55
CA ASN A 653 -22.34 -15.24 6.76
C ASN A 653 -22.23 -13.77 7.21
N LEU A 654 -21.05 -13.37 7.71
CA LEU A 654 -20.82 -12.06 8.31
C LEU A 654 -21.06 -10.92 7.32
N MET A 655 -20.67 -11.08 6.07
CA MET A 655 -20.82 -10.06 5.03
C MET A 655 -22.28 -9.72 4.73
N GLU A 656 -23.19 -10.72 4.77
CA GLU A 656 -24.61 -10.51 4.48
C GLU A 656 -25.31 -9.61 5.52
N TYR A 657 -24.80 -9.54 6.75
CA TYR A 657 -25.32 -8.64 7.77
C TYR A 657 -24.39 -7.51 8.17
N ALA A 658 -23.28 -7.32 7.48
CA ALA A 658 -22.32 -6.23 7.72
C ALA A 658 -22.93 -4.82 7.55
N PHE A 659 -22.20 -3.78 7.95
CA PHE A 659 -22.73 -2.41 7.93
C PHE A 659 -22.74 -1.80 6.52
N ALA A 660 -21.59 -1.81 5.83
CA ALA A 660 -21.50 -1.11 4.55
C ALA A 660 -22.26 -1.83 3.42
N HIS A 661 -22.14 -3.16 3.35
CA HIS A 661 -22.60 -3.96 2.23
C HIS A 661 -23.71 -4.95 2.57
N GLY A 662 -24.18 -4.96 3.82
CA GLY A 662 -25.15 -5.93 4.31
C GLY A 662 -26.36 -5.30 5.01
N LYS A 663 -27.04 -6.16 5.72
CA LYS A 663 -28.36 -5.90 6.33
C LYS A 663 -28.33 -4.82 7.41
N ALA A 664 -27.21 -4.67 8.16
CA ALA A 664 -27.10 -3.66 9.22
C ALA A 664 -27.15 -2.21 8.67
N GLY A 665 -26.56 -1.96 7.49
CA GLY A 665 -26.69 -0.67 6.84
C GLY A 665 -28.10 -0.34 6.39
N LEU A 666 -28.82 -1.35 5.85
CA LEU A 666 -30.24 -1.18 5.47
C LEU A 666 -31.10 -0.90 6.70
N ALA A 667 -30.91 -1.66 7.79
CA ALA A 667 -31.60 -1.44 9.04
C ALA A 667 -31.34 -0.04 9.63
N TYR A 668 -30.10 0.45 9.50
CA TYR A 668 -29.74 1.80 9.89
C TYR A 668 -30.49 2.86 9.09
N VAL A 669 -30.60 2.71 7.77
CA VAL A 669 -31.35 3.64 6.89
C VAL A 669 -32.84 3.64 7.23
N LEU A 670 -33.45 2.45 7.46
CA LEU A 670 -34.85 2.32 7.90
C LEU A 670 -35.04 3.00 9.27
N ASN A 671 -34.12 2.83 10.22
CA ASN A 671 -34.18 3.53 11.52
C ASN A 671 -34.08 5.06 11.38
N CYS A 672 -33.26 5.56 10.45
CA CYS A 672 -33.22 7.00 10.14
C CYS A 672 -34.56 7.47 9.57
N TYR A 673 -35.17 6.70 8.66
CA TYR A 673 -36.49 7.00 8.11
C TYR A 673 -37.56 7.07 9.20
N SER A 674 -37.69 6.03 10.06
CA SER A 674 -38.64 6.00 11.16
C SER A 674 -38.50 7.25 12.07
N ARG A 675 -37.29 7.66 12.37
CA ARG A 675 -37.03 8.83 13.22
C ARG A 675 -37.39 10.16 12.56
N ILE A 676 -37.09 10.32 11.26
CA ILE A 676 -37.33 11.59 10.52
C ILE A 676 -38.82 11.77 10.25
N TYR A 677 -39.48 10.74 9.73
CA TYR A 677 -40.87 10.81 9.29
C TYR A 677 -41.87 10.43 10.40
N LYS A 678 -41.40 10.01 11.59
CA LYS A 678 -42.20 9.53 12.73
C LYS A 678 -43.12 8.36 12.33
N ASP A 679 -42.61 7.44 11.54
CA ASP A 679 -43.25 6.28 11.03
C ASP A 679 -42.60 5.04 11.60
N ASP A 680 -43.24 4.29 12.47
CA ASP A 680 -42.74 3.15 13.24
C ASP A 680 -42.96 1.80 12.58
N ILE A 681 -43.42 1.78 11.32
CA ILE A 681 -43.82 0.54 10.61
C ILE A 681 -42.67 -0.48 10.52
N TYR A 682 -41.40 -0.03 10.54
CA TYR A 682 -40.23 -0.88 10.44
C TYR A 682 -39.56 -1.21 11.80
N ASP A 683 -40.03 -0.61 12.88
CA ASP A 683 -39.33 -0.65 14.18
C ASP A 683 -39.24 -2.05 14.76
N ASP A 684 -40.30 -2.88 14.62
CA ASP A 684 -40.28 -4.28 15.09
C ASP A 684 -39.25 -5.12 14.35
N ALA A 685 -39.11 -4.95 13.03
CA ALA A 685 -38.10 -5.64 12.24
C ALA A 685 -36.68 -5.19 12.61
N ILE A 686 -36.47 -3.89 12.81
CA ILE A 686 -35.20 -3.31 13.25
C ILE A 686 -34.81 -3.82 14.65
N ASN A 687 -35.77 -3.88 15.57
CA ASN A 687 -35.57 -4.37 16.94
C ASN A 687 -35.18 -5.87 16.94
N SER A 688 -35.91 -6.69 16.21
CA SER A 688 -35.64 -8.13 16.06
C SER A 688 -34.25 -8.37 15.45
N PHE A 689 -33.86 -7.59 14.45
CA PHE A 689 -32.55 -7.67 13.84
C PHE A 689 -31.42 -7.18 14.78
N SER A 690 -31.67 -6.14 15.58
CA SER A 690 -30.72 -5.66 16.59
C SER A 690 -30.45 -6.71 17.67
N ASP A 691 -31.50 -7.42 18.13
CA ASP A 691 -31.33 -8.54 19.05
C ASP A 691 -30.55 -9.70 18.42
N PHE A 692 -30.80 -10.02 17.13
CA PHE A 692 -30.01 -11.00 16.39
C PHE A 692 -28.53 -10.61 16.31
N ILE A 693 -28.19 -9.36 15.98
CA ILE A 693 -26.80 -8.90 15.94
C ILE A 693 -26.16 -8.97 17.33
N ALA A 694 -26.89 -8.61 18.39
CA ALA A 694 -26.38 -8.76 19.76
C ALA A 694 -26.06 -10.23 20.08
N ASP A 695 -26.87 -11.18 19.63
CA ASP A 695 -26.62 -12.62 19.80
C ASP A 695 -25.42 -13.11 18.98
N VAL A 696 -25.23 -12.60 17.76
CA VAL A 696 -24.02 -12.86 16.95
C VAL A 696 -22.78 -12.43 17.70
N ILE A 697 -22.78 -11.21 18.25
CA ILE A 697 -21.66 -10.69 19.06
C ILE A 697 -21.45 -11.53 20.33
N ARG A 698 -22.50 -11.93 21.05
CA ARG A 698 -22.39 -12.80 22.22
C ARG A 698 -21.76 -14.15 21.90
N LYS A 699 -22.17 -14.77 20.79
CA LYS A 699 -21.60 -16.04 20.33
C LYS A 699 -20.12 -15.87 19.99
N GLN A 700 -19.76 -14.78 19.29
CA GLN A 700 -18.37 -14.52 18.95
C GLN A 700 -17.50 -14.28 20.19
N LEU A 701 -18.03 -13.61 21.22
CA LEU A 701 -17.33 -13.44 22.49
C LEU A 701 -17.05 -14.78 23.22
N LEU A 702 -17.85 -15.82 22.98
CA LEU A 702 -17.63 -17.16 23.52
C LEU A 702 -16.60 -17.96 22.70
N THR A 703 -16.52 -17.76 21.40
CA THR A 703 -15.62 -18.48 20.50
C THR A 703 -14.27 -17.80 20.34
N GLY A 704 -14.15 -16.50 20.73
CA GLY A 704 -12.96 -15.66 20.57
C GLY A 704 -12.88 -15.02 19.17
N PHE A 705 -12.24 -13.87 19.07
CA PHE A 705 -12.02 -13.14 17.81
C PHE A 705 -10.74 -13.58 17.11
N ASP A 706 -9.88 -14.36 17.75
CA ASP A 706 -8.58 -14.82 17.24
C ASP A 706 -8.67 -15.74 16.01
N LYS A 707 -9.83 -16.36 15.75
CA LYS A 707 -10.07 -17.27 14.63
C LYS A 707 -10.64 -16.60 13.38
N LEU A 708 -10.92 -15.31 13.45
CA LEU A 708 -11.50 -14.54 12.35
C LEU A 708 -10.44 -14.20 11.28
N LYS A 709 -10.93 -13.94 10.07
CA LYS A 709 -10.10 -13.38 8.98
C LYS A 709 -9.95 -11.88 9.19
N SER A 710 -8.96 -11.25 8.55
CA SER A 710 -8.72 -9.80 8.68
C SER A 710 -9.92 -8.93 8.31
N LEU A 711 -10.68 -9.30 7.28
CA LEU A 711 -11.89 -8.59 6.85
C LEU A 711 -12.99 -8.59 7.92
N ASP A 712 -13.06 -9.64 8.74
CA ASP A 712 -14.07 -9.80 9.78
C ASP A 712 -13.93 -8.79 10.93
N TYR A 713 -12.81 -8.07 11.03
CA TYR A 713 -12.60 -7.03 12.06
C TYR A 713 -13.13 -5.66 11.64
N PHE A 714 -13.29 -5.38 10.36
CA PHE A 714 -13.46 -4.05 9.79
C PHE A 714 -14.87 -3.47 9.92
N TRP A 715 -14.98 -2.17 9.64
CA TRP A 715 -16.26 -1.48 9.63
C TRP A 715 -17.16 -1.92 8.46
N CYS A 716 -16.58 -2.06 7.28
CA CYS A 716 -17.37 -2.30 6.06
C CYS A 716 -18.01 -3.71 6.05
N GLU A 717 -17.28 -4.74 6.46
CA GLU A 717 -17.66 -6.14 6.31
C GLU A 717 -17.66 -6.94 7.62
N GLY A 718 -17.27 -6.34 8.74
CA GLY A 718 -16.95 -7.06 9.97
C GLY A 718 -17.58 -6.51 11.25
N PHE A 719 -17.01 -6.99 12.38
CA PHE A 719 -17.55 -6.75 13.73
C PHE A 719 -17.49 -5.30 14.18
N SER A 720 -16.49 -4.49 13.76
CA SER A 720 -16.48 -3.05 14.07
C SER A 720 -17.73 -2.37 13.53
N GLY A 721 -18.22 -2.76 12.34
CA GLY A 721 -19.46 -2.26 11.74
C GLY A 721 -20.70 -2.69 12.51
N LEU A 722 -20.75 -3.95 13.00
CA LEU A 722 -21.88 -4.45 13.79
C LEU A 722 -21.95 -3.77 15.16
N ILE A 723 -20.81 -3.56 15.80
CA ILE A 723 -20.72 -2.79 17.04
C ILE A 723 -21.22 -1.37 16.81
N LEU A 724 -20.77 -0.71 15.74
CA LEU A 724 -21.21 0.64 15.38
C LEU A 724 -22.74 0.68 15.12
N TYR A 725 -23.30 -0.31 14.42
CA TYR A 725 -24.73 -0.41 14.18
C TYR A 725 -25.52 -0.38 15.50
N LEU A 726 -25.16 -1.23 16.45
CA LEU A 726 -25.83 -1.25 17.76
C LEU A 726 -25.61 0.06 18.55
N CYS A 727 -24.45 0.70 18.44
CA CYS A 727 -24.20 2.01 19.01
C CYS A 727 -25.17 3.07 18.47
N LEU A 728 -25.45 3.04 17.16
CA LEU A 728 -26.29 4.03 16.48
C LEU A 728 -27.79 3.81 16.71
N VAL A 729 -28.23 2.55 16.85
CA VAL A 729 -29.66 2.20 16.87
C VAL A 729 -30.16 1.95 18.30
N LYS A 730 -29.41 1.23 19.13
CA LYS A 730 -29.88 0.75 20.46
C LYS A 730 -28.77 0.76 21.53
N GLN A 731 -27.94 1.79 21.56
CA GLN A 731 -26.77 1.88 22.46
C GLN A 731 -27.11 1.55 23.92
N GLU A 732 -28.14 2.16 24.50
CA GLU A 732 -28.49 2.00 25.92
C GLU A 732 -28.78 0.54 26.29
N LYS A 733 -29.51 -0.18 25.40
CA LYS A 733 -29.88 -1.58 25.61
C LYS A 733 -28.68 -2.51 25.70
N TYR A 734 -27.59 -2.21 24.95
CA TYR A 734 -26.46 -3.12 24.79
C TYR A 734 -25.14 -2.59 25.33
N GLN A 735 -25.11 -1.51 26.11
CA GLN A 735 -23.91 -0.80 26.56
C GLN A 735 -22.79 -1.74 27.06
N LEU A 736 -23.13 -2.65 28.01
CA LEU A 736 -22.16 -3.59 28.56
C LEU A 736 -21.61 -4.60 27.54
N LEU A 737 -22.49 -5.06 26.63
CA LEU A 737 -22.09 -5.96 25.54
C LEU A 737 -21.12 -5.26 24.59
N LEU A 738 -21.40 -4.01 24.24
CA LEU A 738 -20.58 -3.20 23.35
C LEU A 738 -19.19 -2.97 23.93
N ILE A 739 -19.09 -2.56 25.20
CA ILE A 739 -17.80 -2.36 25.87
C ILE A 739 -16.99 -3.66 25.90
N LYS A 740 -17.63 -4.80 26.20
CA LYS A 740 -16.96 -6.10 26.21
C LYS A 740 -16.48 -6.50 24.82
N ALA A 741 -17.32 -6.31 23.80
CA ALA A 741 -16.97 -6.62 22.42
C ALA A 741 -15.82 -5.75 21.90
N GLN A 742 -15.80 -4.46 22.23
CA GLN A 742 -14.72 -3.54 21.89
C GLN A 742 -13.38 -4.00 22.49
N ASN A 743 -13.36 -4.36 23.77
CA ASN A 743 -12.14 -4.82 24.44
C ASN A 743 -11.62 -6.14 23.87
N GLU A 744 -12.50 -7.11 23.57
CA GLU A 744 -12.09 -8.37 22.98
C GLU A 744 -11.66 -8.22 21.52
N LEU A 745 -12.33 -7.38 20.73
CA LEU A 745 -11.93 -7.07 19.36
C LEU A 745 -10.57 -6.36 19.32
N PHE A 746 -10.30 -5.48 20.28
CA PHE A 746 -9.02 -4.79 20.42
C PHE A 746 -7.84 -5.75 20.60
N LYS A 747 -8.01 -6.92 21.20
CA LYS A 747 -6.94 -7.94 21.30
C LYS A 747 -6.40 -8.35 19.93
N GLN A 748 -7.12 -8.05 18.84
CA GLN A 748 -6.69 -8.29 17.48
C GLN A 748 -6.00 -7.07 16.82
N HIS A 749 -5.61 -6.06 17.59
CA HIS A 749 -5.06 -4.80 17.12
C HIS A 749 -3.81 -4.97 16.23
N LEU A 750 -2.99 -6.00 16.47
CA LEU A 750 -1.82 -6.30 15.64
C LEU A 750 -2.20 -6.76 14.22
N ASN A 751 -3.39 -7.34 14.06
CA ASN A 751 -3.93 -7.81 12.77
C ASN A 751 -4.76 -6.74 12.05
N MET A 752 -4.94 -5.55 12.63
CA MET A 752 -5.73 -4.46 12.07
C MET A 752 -4.82 -3.35 11.53
N GLY A 753 -5.19 -2.79 10.36
CA GLY A 753 -4.60 -1.56 9.85
C GLY A 753 -4.92 -0.34 10.72
N THR A 754 -4.62 0.86 10.22
CA THR A 754 -4.90 2.10 10.93
C THR A 754 -6.17 2.79 10.44
N SER A 755 -6.57 2.57 9.17
CA SER A 755 -7.58 3.34 8.45
C SER A 755 -8.98 3.27 9.07
N TYR A 756 -9.85 4.19 8.62
CA TYR A 756 -11.25 4.21 9.03
C TYR A 756 -12.03 3.02 8.47
N CYS A 757 -11.83 2.68 7.21
CA CYS A 757 -12.57 1.59 6.56
C CYS A 757 -12.08 0.20 7.02
N HIS A 758 -10.75 -0.01 7.09
CA HIS A 758 -10.12 -1.32 7.28
C HIS A 758 -9.14 -1.36 8.46
N GLY A 759 -9.41 -0.62 9.55
CA GLY A 759 -8.45 -0.56 10.64
C GLY A 759 -8.99 -0.12 11.98
N LEU A 760 -8.05 0.19 12.87
CA LEU A 760 -8.29 0.56 14.26
C LEU A 760 -9.17 1.81 14.42
N ALA A 761 -9.13 2.75 13.45
CA ALA A 761 -9.98 3.92 13.49
C ALA A 761 -11.47 3.55 13.43
N SER A 762 -11.85 2.45 12.78
CA SER A 762 -13.23 1.96 12.79
C SER A 762 -13.68 1.50 14.17
N LEU A 763 -12.81 0.82 14.90
CA LEU A 763 -13.09 0.43 16.29
C LEU A 763 -13.12 1.68 17.18
N LEU A 764 -12.20 2.62 17.00
CA LEU A 764 -12.15 3.89 17.72
C LEU A 764 -13.43 4.71 17.54
N GLN A 765 -14.06 4.68 16.35
CA GLN A 765 -15.36 5.32 16.09
C GLN A 765 -16.46 4.83 17.03
N THR A 766 -16.45 3.55 17.38
CA THR A 766 -17.48 2.97 18.27
C THR A 766 -17.35 3.48 19.70
N ILE A 767 -16.12 3.86 20.12
CA ILE A 767 -15.83 4.34 21.48
C ILE A 767 -16.41 5.73 21.73
N ALA A 768 -16.63 6.53 20.70
CA ALA A 768 -17.32 7.81 20.79
C ALA A 768 -18.75 7.68 21.38
N TYR A 769 -19.34 6.46 21.34
CA TYR A 769 -20.66 6.15 21.88
C TYR A 769 -20.65 5.43 23.22
N THR A 770 -19.58 4.73 23.59
CA THR A 770 -19.50 3.92 24.82
C THR A 770 -18.68 4.56 25.93
N GLU A 771 -17.94 5.63 25.63
CA GLU A 771 -17.05 6.38 26.56
C GLU A 771 -15.97 5.51 27.23
N ASN A 772 -15.53 4.44 26.56
CA ASN A 772 -14.46 3.55 27.05
C ASN A 772 -13.09 4.24 26.98
N LYS A 773 -12.79 5.10 27.97
CA LYS A 773 -11.59 5.95 27.98
C LYS A 773 -10.27 5.17 27.99
N GLU A 774 -10.24 4.05 28.68
CA GLU A 774 -9.02 3.22 28.76
C GLU A 774 -8.68 2.66 27.36
N LEU A 775 -9.66 2.04 26.71
CA LEU A 775 -9.49 1.49 25.37
C LEU A 775 -9.18 2.57 24.33
N TYR A 776 -9.84 3.75 24.45
CA TYR A 776 -9.52 4.91 23.62
C TYR A 776 -8.03 5.23 23.66
N ASN A 777 -7.45 5.37 24.85
CA ASN A 777 -6.03 5.70 25.01
C ASN A 777 -5.12 4.63 24.40
N LYS A 778 -5.43 3.35 24.58
CA LYS A 778 -4.66 2.23 23.98
C LYS A 778 -4.68 2.29 22.46
N ILE A 779 -5.84 2.51 21.84
CA ILE A 779 -5.93 2.61 20.37
C ILE A 779 -5.17 3.82 19.86
N VAL A 780 -5.29 4.99 20.51
CA VAL A 780 -4.55 6.19 20.11
C VAL A 780 -3.04 5.95 20.21
N ILE A 781 -2.55 5.30 21.25
CA ILE A 781 -1.14 4.92 21.39
C ILE A 781 -0.70 4.09 20.18
N ILE A 782 -1.44 3.04 19.81
CA ILE A 782 -1.07 2.21 18.65
C ILE A 782 -1.07 3.02 17.34
N LEU A 783 -2.08 3.85 17.14
CA LEU A 783 -2.11 4.72 15.96
C LEU A 783 -0.86 5.62 15.89
N LEU A 784 -0.45 6.21 17.02
CA LEU A 784 0.73 7.04 17.12
C LEU A 784 2.03 6.25 16.88
N THR A 785 2.12 4.98 17.30
CA THR A 785 3.29 4.15 16.98
C THR A 785 3.43 3.88 15.47
N ARG A 786 2.33 3.94 14.71
CA ARG A 786 2.26 3.73 13.27
C ARG A 786 2.19 5.04 12.48
N SER A 787 2.35 6.18 13.12
CA SER A 787 2.39 7.50 12.48
C SER A 787 3.81 7.91 12.09
N TYR A 788 3.92 8.83 11.13
CA TYR A 788 5.18 9.42 10.70
C TYR A 788 4.96 10.86 10.21
N ARG A 789 6.05 11.62 10.02
CA ARG A 789 5.98 12.95 9.40
C ARG A 789 6.18 12.83 7.89
N ASP A 790 5.27 13.45 7.14
CA ASP A 790 5.42 13.57 5.68
C ASP A 790 6.44 14.65 5.29
N SER A 791 6.60 14.90 4.00
CA SER A 791 7.52 15.93 3.48
C SER A 791 7.17 17.37 3.89
N ASN A 792 5.94 17.63 4.32
CA ASN A 792 5.44 18.90 4.82
C ASN A 792 5.44 18.98 6.35
N ASP A 793 6.05 17.99 7.01
CA ASP A 793 6.10 17.86 8.47
C ASP A 793 4.72 17.65 9.14
N TYR A 794 3.72 17.18 8.40
CA TYR A 794 2.42 16.80 8.94
C TYR A 794 2.45 15.41 9.54
N LEU A 795 1.77 15.24 10.68
CA LEU A 795 1.56 13.93 11.28
C LEU A 795 0.54 13.15 10.46
N VAL A 796 1.01 12.14 9.77
CA VAL A 796 0.21 11.24 8.93
C VAL A 796 0.30 9.81 9.44
N PHE A 797 -0.72 9.03 9.14
CA PHE A 797 -0.79 7.65 9.57
C PHE A 797 -0.56 6.72 8.39
N GLN A 798 0.05 5.57 8.67
CA GLN A 798 0.29 4.57 7.65
C GLN A 798 -1.06 4.13 7.05
N SER A 799 -1.27 4.41 5.79
CA SER A 799 -2.47 4.01 5.04
C SER A 799 -2.32 2.58 4.50
N GLU A 800 -3.31 2.11 3.75
CA GLU A 800 -3.25 0.85 2.99
C GLU A 800 -2.15 0.85 1.92
N CYS A 801 -1.65 2.04 1.55
CA CYS A 801 -0.48 2.23 0.70
C CYS A 801 0.70 2.74 1.54
N PRO A 802 1.58 1.88 2.08
CA PRO A 802 2.62 2.26 3.03
C PRO A 802 3.65 3.26 2.49
N SER A 803 3.78 3.38 1.17
CA SER A 803 4.75 4.26 0.51
C SER A 803 4.24 5.68 0.25
N GLN A 804 3.00 6.01 0.58
CA GLN A 804 2.38 7.31 0.25
C GLN A 804 1.60 7.90 1.41
N SER A 805 1.77 9.21 1.64
CA SER A 805 0.92 9.99 2.54
C SER A 805 -0.42 10.25 1.85
N VAL A 806 -1.49 9.64 2.37
CA VAL A 806 -2.84 9.75 1.85
C VAL A 806 -3.74 10.45 2.88
N PHE A 807 -4.46 11.49 2.46
CA PHE A 807 -5.39 12.24 3.31
C PHE A 807 -6.85 11.78 3.20
N ASP A 808 -7.13 10.76 2.42
CA ASP A 808 -8.47 10.19 2.24
C ASP A 808 -9.20 9.98 3.56
N PHE A 809 -10.53 10.15 3.56
CA PHE A 809 -11.34 9.87 4.74
C PHE A 809 -11.42 8.37 5.04
N GLY A 810 -11.63 7.53 4.03
CA GLY A 810 -11.81 6.10 4.22
C GLY A 810 -10.54 5.33 4.56
N THR A 811 -9.49 5.54 3.78
CA THR A 811 -8.26 4.73 3.82
C THR A 811 -7.03 5.52 4.26
N GLY A 812 -7.16 6.81 4.50
CA GLY A 812 -6.07 7.72 4.84
C GLY A 812 -6.21 8.40 6.19
N THR A 813 -5.49 9.48 6.34
CA THR A 813 -5.26 10.20 7.60
C THR A 813 -6.51 10.87 8.16
N PHE A 814 -7.42 11.38 7.32
CA PHE A 814 -8.57 12.18 7.79
C PHE A 814 -9.58 11.38 8.61
N GLY A 815 -9.92 10.15 8.19
CA GLY A 815 -10.80 9.31 9.00
C GLY A 815 -10.21 8.94 10.35
N ILE A 816 -8.89 8.86 10.44
CA ILE A 816 -8.19 8.62 11.71
C ILE A 816 -8.29 9.83 12.62
N TYR A 817 -8.01 11.05 12.11
CA TYR A 817 -8.21 12.29 12.89
C TYR A 817 -9.65 12.47 13.34
N TRP A 818 -10.64 12.16 12.47
CA TRP A 818 -12.06 12.19 12.82
C TRP A 818 -12.35 11.38 14.08
N THR A 819 -11.82 10.17 14.15
CA THR A 819 -12.06 9.27 15.29
C THR A 819 -11.23 9.63 16.52
N ILE A 820 -9.96 10.07 16.37
CA ILE A 820 -9.14 10.57 17.48
C ILE A 820 -9.80 11.79 18.14
N LEU A 821 -10.42 12.66 17.38
CA LEU A 821 -11.13 13.83 17.88
C LEU A 821 -12.53 13.51 18.41
N LYS A 822 -12.88 12.22 18.47
CA LYS A 822 -14.16 11.69 19.01
C LYS A 822 -15.40 12.22 18.30
N GLU A 823 -15.27 12.50 17.01
CA GLU A 823 -16.42 12.90 16.23
C GLU A 823 -17.43 11.74 16.07
N LYS A 824 -18.71 12.09 16.03
CA LYS A 824 -19.77 11.11 15.79
C LYS A 824 -19.66 10.50 14.39
N PHE A 825 -20.32 9.39 14.18
CA PHE A 825 -20.42 8.76 12.86
C PHE A 825 -20.85 9.78 11.80
N LEU A 826 -20.08 9.90 10.72
CA LEU A 826 -20.22 10.94 9.71
C LEU A 826 -21.64 11.03 9.14
N PHE A 827 -22.27 9.89 8.91
CA PHE A 827 -23.61 9.81 8.35
C PHE A 827 -24.73 9.75 9.41
N SER A 828 -24.49 10.31 10.60
CA SER A 828 -25.52 10.42 11.65
C SER A 828 -26.55 11.49 11.26
N LEU A 829 -27.83 11.14 11.33
CA LEU A 829 -28.97 12.06 11.21
C LEU A 829 -29.53 12.33 12.62
N ASP A 830 -28.97 13.33 13.29
CA ASP A 830 -29.56 13.84 14.55
C ASP A 830 -30.61 14.92 14.19
N ARG A 831 -31.80 14.77 14.76
CA ARG A 831 -32.84 15.78 14.61
C ARG A 831 -32.38 17.05 15.30
N LYS A 832 -31.98 18.08 14.56
CA LYS A 832 -32.01 19.44 15.14
C LYS A 832 -33.47 19.78 15.39
N SER A 833 -33.82 19.98 16.67
CA SER A 833 -35.12 20.56 16.99
C SER A 833 -35.32 21.80 16.11
N LYS A 834 -36.39 21.81 15.31
CA LYS A 834 -36.78 23.00 14.56
C LYS A 834 -36.76 24.19 15.54
N ARG A 835 -35.81 25.12 15.35
CA ARG A 835 -35.88 26.40 16.00
C ARG A 835 -36.83 27.30 15.26
#